data_84ff868b96c8d0e90117fe2f19a926e8
#
_entry.id   84ff868b96c8d0e90117fe2f19a926e8
#
_cell.length_a   1.000
_cell.length_b   1.000
_cell.length_c   1.000
_cell.angle_alpha   90.00
_cell.angle_beta   90.00
_cell.angle_gamma   90.00
#
_symmetry.space_group_name_H-M   'P 1'
#
loop_
_entity.id
_entity.type
_entity.pdbx_description
1 polymer ?
#
loop_
_entity_poly.entity_id
_entity_poly.type
_entity_poly.pdbx_seq_one_letter_code
_entity_poly.pdbx_strand_id
1 'polypeptide(L)'
;MVRSFIKITYCLIFIYSSLLSAQAYDTIDNISLNGKWAILFDQDNRGGIEKWHLKQEFEKQKEVSDIQVPSHWETIKKDYEGVVFYKKSFRIPESWNEGVFNLHFEAVNYKAEVWVNDQAVGTHEGGFTPFSFQVGEVLKPGEINHIIMRVVGPILMTDQRIDEMGRMEVPQWRGAITGGIWQDVWIQRSGNVTIHDVFLQPDIDKLQTDIDLELYNHLSAQQKTTLSIKVNDADGNAVGVFEKNMQLDPGKNSLKTSIDIPNQKLWSPKSPHLYSIDISLTNGKETTDNWTHRFGMRKFTIKNNQFYLNNEPLYLKATFFEGLYPVGLAYPDSKEMAIREIQLAKDAGFNMIRPWRKPPPKIWLDLCDEMGVLTVGSLAIECMNRPIQSAYLPMRVENELTQSILRDRNRTSVVIWELFNELLQPVMIQMLQPMSLKARELDPTRLILDESGGWAKGARMYLPYEKTGNQFNDIHDYSGSQITQGIYNGYANIGETKEALEEKGLSGLTIPGKNIVPGRLSFVSELGYGSLPNLPQNNEEFRQKGNPLTPTMRYHLKLEKELEQMMQKTGFDHLFDNFEAFCLAQQTAHGMANKRLLEATRSNPNVIGYCVHALTAGDWIMGAGLLDLWRNPKTDVYEMTKEANQEQIVTLRVMPRNSYSGVNPKVEVIGVNENMEIKAQIHFQVFDTSENLIIEKELHKPLTQGITSYLSEEINMSGLTGSFQARVKLKDKKGNLIAKNSFDFDIFDSVVFDSDKPLRVIDPQGDLKIFLTKKNISFVDFDPNEHAGGLIISGSVPRSGKKGFNELLKNAKTEVGKGGKLIILDVPGKTPPYFRRKFESNSVEGLPFSANMLNKGTTLGLWAGKPHMVKEHPVFQGLPTGVIMQEVYQNVHPKTTMMMQQGKIISGVVSYDHFKNLDLMLRHYPGPGDIWFGANLLETAFGDGTMLLSTFDIIGNLGKDPVAELILNNMINYINK
;
A
#
# COMPACT_ATOMS: atom_id res chain seq x y z
N MET A 1 26.09 46.41 3.62
CA MET A 1 25.60 46.48 5.01
C MET A 1 24.08 46.32 5.13
N VAL A 2 23.36 45.96 4.09
CA VAL A 2 21.87 45.75 4.10
C VAL A 2 21.47 44.30 3.97
N ARG A 3 22.39 43.35 3.71
CA ARG A 3 22.07 41.90 3.61
C ARG A 3 22.28 41.11 4.91
N SER A 4 22.79 41.69 5.96
CA SER A 4 22.99 41.00 7.26
C SER A 4 21.87 41.22 8.27
N PHE A 5 20.95 42.14 8.04
CA PHE A 5 19.85 42.44 8.98
C PHE A 5 18.59 41.58 8.74
N ILE A 6 18.43 41.01 7.53
CA ILE A 6 17.24 40.18 7.18
C ILE A 6 17.36 38.74 7.68
N LYS A 7 18.59 38.25 7.93
CA LYS A 7 18.79 36.89 8.47
C LYS A 7 18.61 36.75 9.98
N ILE A 8 18.71 37.83 10.73
CA ILE A 8 18.54 37.79 12.21
C ILE A 8 17.06 37.93 12.60
N THR A 9 16.26 38.63 11.80
CA THR A 9 14.81 38.78 12.07
C THR A 9 14.00 37.50 11.77
N TYR A 10 14.45 36.68 10.85
CA TYR A 10 13.79 35.38 10.60
C TYR A 10 14.11 34.29 11.63
N CYS A 11 15.28 34.33 12.27
CA CYS A 11 15.60 33.40 13.36
C CYS A 11 14.91 33.73 14.69
N LEU A 12 14.51 34.97 14.92
CA LEU A 12 13.81 35.36 16.15
C LEU A 12 12.30 35.15 16.09
N ILE A 13 11.71 35.06 14.89
CA ILE A 13 10.28 34.72 14.71
C ILE A 13 10.07 33.22 14.82
N PHE A 14 11.07 32.38 14.46
CA PHE A 14 10.98 30.90 14.62
C PHE A 14 11.21 30.44 16.07
N ILE A 15 11.87 31.22 16.92
CA ILE A 15 12.07 30.84 18.33
C ILE A 15 10.87 31.21 19.22
N TYR A 16 10.01 32.13 18.78
CA TYR A 16 8.79 32.49 19.51
C TYR A 16 7.56 31.60 19.17
N SER A 17 7.59 30.87 18.03
CA SER A 17 6.53 29.93 17.69
C SER A 17 6.74 28.52 18.23
N SER A 18 7.93 28.20 18.76
CA SER A 18 8.21 26.89 19.36
C SER A 18 7.89 26.78 20.86
N LEU A 19 7.40 27.85 21.47
CA LEU A 19 7.01 27.87 22.89
C LEU A 19 5.50 27.79 23.14
N LEU A 20 4.68 27.58 22.07
CA LEU A 20 3.22 27.55 22.19
C LEU A 20 2.59 26.18 21.84
N SER A 21 3.34 25.08 21.79
CA SER A 21 2.79 23.76 21.49
C SER A 21 3.12 22.66 22.50
N ALA A 22 3.43 23.03 23.73
CA ALA A 22 3.37 22.12 24.85
C ALA A 22 2.20 22.59 25.75
N GLN A 23 0.97 22.53 25.24
CA GLN A 23 -0.15 22.44 26.18
C GLN A 23 -0.06 21.06 26.80
N ALA A 24 0.59 21.00 27.95
CA ALA A 24 0.41 19.91 28.90
C ALA A 24 -1.10 19.75 29.10
N TYR A 25 -1.58 18.56 28.97
CA TYR A 25 -2.89 18.22 29.50
C TYR A 25 -2.81 18.47 30.99
N ASP A 26 -3.40 19.55 31.47
CA ASP A 26 -3.65 19.77 32.88
C ASP A 26 -4.73 18.78 33.33
N THR A 27 -4.34 17.55 33.44
CA THR A 27 -5.05 16.54 34.16
C THR A 27 -4.69 16.73 35.64
N ILE A 28 -5.64 16.54 36.51
CA ILE A 28 -5.59 16.95 37.94
C ILE A 28 -4.30 16.51 38.61
N ASP A 29 -3.80 15.32 38.37
CA ASP A 29 -2.46 14.87 38.79
C ASP A 29 -2.04 13.67 37.94
N ASN A 30 -1.03 13.82 37.09
CA ASN A 30 -0.46 12.72 36.30
C ASN A 30 1.02 12.53 36.60
N ILE A 31 1.43 11.28 36.73
CA ILE A 31 2.84 10.90 36.83
C ILE A 31 3.19 9.99 35.67
N SER A 32 4.06 10.46 34.79
CA SER A 32 4.60 9.65 33.69
C SER A 32 5.48 8.53 34.24
N LEU A 33 5.29 7.33 33.74
CA LEU A 33 6.11 6.16 34.02
C LEU A 33 7.01 5.81 32.83
N ASN A 34 7.05 6.63 31.80
CA ASN A 34 7.96 6.49 30.68
C ASN A 34 9.43 6.51 31.15
N GLY A 35 10.33 6.19 30.24
CA GLY A 35 11.76 6.19 30.50
C GLY A 35 12.30 4.79 30.75
N LYS A 36 13.30 4.67 31.57
CA LYS A 36 14.02 3.41 31.80
C LYS A 36 13.20 2.40 32.62
N TRP A 37 13.04 1.19 32.10
CA TRP A 37 12.48 0.02 32.75
C TRP A 37 13.49 -1.11 32.75
N ALA A 38 13.38 -2.08 33.64
CA ALA A 38 14.07 -3.36 33.57
C ALA A 38 13.24 -4.33 32.74
N ILE A 39 13.91 -5.16 31.92
CA ILE A 39 13.30 -6.17 31.06
C ILE A 39 14.00 -7.51 31.22
N LEU A 40 13.24 -8.59 31.23
CA LEU A 40 13.70 -9.97 31.35
C LEU A 40 12.97 -10.86 30.33
N PHE A 41 13.72 -11.48 29.43
CA PHE A 41 13.18 -12.37 28.40
C PHE A 41 12.99 -13.78 28.94
N ASP A 42 11.77 -14.28 28.96
CA ASP A 42 11.39 -15.60 29.45
C ASP A 42 11.28 -16.60 28.27
N GLN A 43 12.41 -17.06 27.78
CA GLN A 43 12.47 -17.93 26.60
C GLN A 43 11.76 -19.27 26.78
N ASP A 44 11.77 -19.81 28.00
CA ASP A 44 11.23 -21.12 28.33
C ASP A 44 9.82 -21.02 28.93
N ASN A 45 9.25 -19.80 29.02
CA ASN A 45 7.97 -19.52 29.68
C ASN A 45 7.88 -20.07 31.11
N ARG A 46 8.96 -19.90 31.88
CA ARG A 46 9.08 -20.39 33.28
C ARG A 46 8.66 -19.35 34.32
N GLY A 47 8.70 -18.08 33.96
CA GLY A 47 8.53 -16.97 34.89
C GLY A 47 7.19 -16.96 35.63
N GLY A 48 6.13 -17.52 35.03
CA GLY A 48 4.85 -17.70 35.69
C GLY A 48 4.94 -18.75 36.85
N ILE A 49 5.60 -19.87 36.59
CA ILE A 49 5.81 -20.96 37.57
C ILE A 49 6.78 -20.50 38.67
N GLU A 50 7.87 -19.85 38.29
CA GLU A 50 8.90 -19.34 39.20
C GLU A 50 8.51 -18.02 39.87
N LYS A 51 7.28 -17.52 39.58
CA LYS A 51 6.67 -16.34 40.20
C LYS A 51 7.51 -15.06 40.04
N TRP A 52 8.05 -14.83 38.84
CA TRP A 52 8.84 -13.63 38.56
C TRP A 52 8.01 -12.32 38.66
N HIS A 53 6.71 -12.42 38.81
CA HIS A 53 5.84 -11.27 39.15
C HIS A 53 6.06 -10.76 40.60
N LEU A 54 6.71 -11.53 41.48
CA LEU A 54 7.10 -11.08 42.81
C LEU A 54 8.46 -10.38 42.72
N LYS A 55 8.56 -9.19 43.33
CA LYS A 55 9.77 -8.37 43.31
C LYS A 55 11.03 -9.16 43.67
N GLN A 56 10.95 -9.96 44.76
CA GLN A 56 12.10 -10.74 45.24
C GLN A 56 12.54 -11.80 44.22
N GLU A 57 11.63 -12.43 43.51
CA GLU A 57 11.93 -13.45 42.50
C GLU A 57 12.48 -12.84 41.23
N PHE A 58 11.92 -11.69 40.80
CA PHE A 58 12.47 -10.93 39.66
C PHE A 58 13.92 -10.49 39.94
N GLU A 59 14.20 -9.96 41.12
CA GLU A 59 15.53 -9.43 41.47
C GLU A 59 16.60 -10.52 41.61
N LYS A 60 16.25 -11.79 41.70
CA LYS A 60 17.18 -12.92 41.65
C LYS A 60 17.68 -13.24 40.25
N GLN A 61 16.97 -12.75 39.20
CA GLN A 61 17.29 -13.08 37.82
C GLN A 61 18.57 -12.36 37.38
N LYS A 62 19.44 -13.06 36.65
CA LYS A 62 20.75 -12.53 36.23
C LYS A 62 20.74 -11.86 34.86
N GLU A 63 19.76 -12.19 33.99
CA GLU A 63 19.71 -11.75 32.61
C GLU A 63 18.82 -10.53 32.42
N VAL A 64 18.66 -9.74 33.49
CA VAL A 64 17.86 -8.50 33.44
C VAL A 64 18.64 -7.43 32.67
N SER A 65 17.98 -6.82 31.69
CA SER A 65 18.51 -5.72 30.90
C SER A 65 17.69 -4.45 31.11
N ASP A 66 18.15 -3.35 30.57
CA ASP A 66 17.42 -2.08 30.54
C ASP A 66 16.72 -1.88 29.21
N ILE A 67 15.52 -1.31 29.22
CA ILE A 67 14.78 -0.88 28.05
C ILE A 67 14.18 0.50 28.25
N GLN A 68 14.17 1.31 27.19
CA GLN A 68 13.42 2.57 27.16
C GLN A 68 11.94 2.29 26.88
N VAL A 69 11.02 2.78 27.70
CA VAL A 69 9.57 2.76 27.45
C VAL A 69 9.13 4.20 27.15
N PRO A 70 8.34 4.46 26.09
CA PRO A 70 7.87 3.46 25.12
C PRO A 70 8.94 3.00 24.12
N SER A 71 8.96 1.71 23.82
CA SER A 71 9.63 1.13 22.67
C SER A 71 9.24 -0.34 22.46
N HIS A 72 9.52 -0.88 21.30
CA HIS A 72 9.44 -2.33 21.08
C HIS A 72 10.67 -3.05 21.61
N TRP A 73 10.50 -4.26 22.11
CA TRP A 73 11.64 -5.06 22.63
C TRP A 73 12.59 -5.56 21.53
N GLU A 74 12.19 -5.50 20.25
CA GLU A 74 13.04 -5.79 19.10
C GLU A 74 14.24 -4.85 19.00
N THR A 75 14.18 -3.69 19.63
CA THR A 75 15.33 -2.77 19.76
C THR A 75 16.47 -3.35 20.59
N ILE A 76 16.17 -4.36 21.44
CA ILE A 76 17.14 -5.06 22.30
C ILE A 76 17.37 -6.48 21.83
N LYS A 77 16.31 -7.24 21.60
CA LYS A 77 16.37 -8.65 21.25
C LYS A 77 15.64 -8.92 19.94
N LYS A 78 16.45 -9.21 18.94
CA LYS A 78 16.03 -9.43 17.57
C LYS A 78 15.08 -10.61 17.41
N ASP A 79 13.99 -10.40 16.64
CA ASP A 79 13.05 -11.45 16.20
C ASP A 79 12.51 -12.32 17.37
N TYR A 80 12.32 -11.70 18.54
CA TYR A 80 11.86 -12.42 19.71
C TYR A 80 10.32 -12.51 19.74
N GLU A 81 9.83 -13.71 19.79
CA GLU A 81 8.43 -14.06 20.03
C GLU A 81 8.33 -14.86 21.32
N GLY A 82 7.43 -14.49 22.19
CA GLY A 82 7.28 -15.19 23.47
C GLY A 82 6.93 -14.28 24.63
N VAL A 83 7.45 -14.61 25.81
CA VAL A 83 7.12 -13.98 27.08
C VAL A 83 8.24 -13.08 27.54
N VAL A 84 7.87 -11.89 28.04
CA VAL A 84 8.79 -10.92 28.62
C VAL A 84 8.25 -10.41 29.93
N PHE A 85 9.08 -10.24 30.93
CA PHE A 85 8.75 -9.53 32.16
C PHE A 85 9.39 -8.14 32.16
N TYR A 86 8.59 -7.13 32.54
CA TYR A 86 9.01 -5.75 32.74
C TYR A 86 8.95 -5.39 34.21
N LYS A 87 9.86 -4.53 34.69
CA LYS A 87 9.81 -3.96 36.05
C LYS A 87 10.09 -2.46 36.02
N LYS A 88 9.30 -1.71 36.76
CA LYS A 88 9.50 -0.27 37.05
C LYS A 88 9.35 -0.01 38.55
N SER A 89 10.28 0.75 39.12
CA SER A 89 10.11 1.36 40.43
C SER A 89 9.82 2.83 40.28
N PHE A 90 8.90 3.35 41.08
CA PHE A 90 8.44 4.74 41.01
C PHE A 90 7.96 5.20 42.39
N ARG A 91 7.79 6.51 42.56
CA ARG A 91 7.29 7.12 43.79
C ARG A 91 6.09 7.99 43.44
N ILE A 92 5.04 7.93 44.28
CA ILE A 92 3.91 8.87 44.25
C ILE A 92 3.98 9.81 45.44
N PRO A 93 3.45 11.03 45.35
CA PRO A 93 3.45 11.98 46.47
C PRO A 93 2.72 11.44 47.67
N GLU A 94 3.14 11.80 48.88
CA GLU A 94 2.44 11.48 50.12
C GLU A 94 1.02 12.11 50.18
N SER A 95 0.84 13.25 49.48
CA SER A 95 -0.45 13.92 49.34
C SER A 95 -1.47 13.15 48.51
N TRP A 96 -1.06 12.06 47.82
CA TRP A 96 -1.95 11.18 47.02
C TRP A 96 -2.58 10.10 47.94
N ASN A 97 -3.30 10.52 48.97
CA ASN A 97 -3.89 9.64 49.97
C ASN A 97 -5.41 9.44 49.80
N GLU A 98 -6.04 10.20 48.88
CA GLU A 98 -7.46 10.12 48.57
C GLU A 98 -7.68 10.28 47.04
N GLY A 99 -8.79 9.69 46.53
CA GLY A 99 -9.19 9.75 45.14
C GLY A 99 -9.15 8.39 44.44
N VAL A 100 -9.34 8.42 43.14
CA VAL A 100 -9.27 7.25 42.25
C VAL A 100 -7.94 7.28 41.54
N PHE A 101 -7.20 6.18 41.58
CA PHE A 101 -5.90 6.04 40.99
C PHE A 101 -5.95 5.01 39.86
N ASN A 102 -5.68 5.45 38.64
CA ASN A 102 -5.65 4.59 37.46
C ASN A 102 -4.24 4.50 36.90
N LEU A 103 -3.75 3.28 36.70
CA LEU A 103 -2.55 2.99 35.94
C LEU A 103 -2.94 2.79 34.47
N HIS A 104 -2.52 3.71 33.62
CA HIS A 104 -2.84 3.74 32.20
C HIS A 104 -1.69 3.26 31.34
N PHE A 105 -2.04 2.47 30.32
CA PHE A 105 -1.16 2.08 29.22
C PHE A 105 -1.83 2.48 27.91
N GLU A 106 -1.15 3.23 27.07
CA GLU A 106 -1.68 3.63 25.75
C GLU A 106 -1.67 2.45 24.78
N ALA A 107 -0.64 1.61 24.79
CA ALA A 107 -0.63 0.33 24.08
C ALA A 107 0.48 -0.61 24.57
N VAL A 108 0.12 -1.89 24.71
CA VAL A 108 1.06 -2.99 25.01
C VAL A 108 0.74 -4.15 24.06
N ASN A 109 1.70 -4.63 23.31
CA ASN A 109 1.47 -5.68 22.32
C ASN A 109 2.05 -7.03 22.81
N TYR A 110 1.25 -8.09 23.11
CA TYR A 110 -0.18 -8.21 22.84
C TYR A 110 -1.00 -8.44 24.14
N LYS A 111 -0.65 -9.45 24.96
CA LYS A 111 -1.31 -9.76 26.23
C LYS A 111 -0.45 -9.27 27.40
N ALA A 112 -1.06 -8.51 28.31
CA ALA A 112 -0.42 -7.98 29.50
C ALA A 112 -1.08 -8.52 30.77
N GLU A 113 -0.29 -8.97 31.74
CA GLU A 113 -0.68 -9.26 33.11
C GLU A 113 0.12 -8.32 34.02
N VAL A 114 -0.55 -7.59 34.92
CA VAL A 114 0.04 -6.48 35.65
C VAL A 114 -0.09 -6.70 37.16
N TRP A 115 1.03 -6.50 37.88
CA TRP A 115 1.12 -6.49 39.33
C TRP A 115 1.70 -5.17 39.82
N VAL A 116 1.12 -4.65 40.90
CA VAL A 116 1.63 -3.47 41.61
C VAL A 116 1.88 -3.89 43.06
N ASN A 117 3.11 -3.66 43.54
CA ASN A 117 3.53 -4.07 44.87
C ASN A 117 3.20 -5.56 45.20
N ASP A 118 3.50 -6.44 44.22
CA ASP A 118 3.31 -7.90 44.25
C ASP A 118 1.83 -8.36 44.22
N GLN A 119 0.87 -7.44 44.08
CA GLN A 119 -0.56 -7.73 43.98
C GLN A 119 -1.03 -7.59 42.53
N ALA A 120 -1.80 -8.58 42.04
CA ALA A 120 -2.37 -8.57 40.73
C ALA A 120 -3.45 -7.46 40.59
N VAL A 121 -3.33 -6.61 39.57
CA VAL A 121 -4.28 -5.52 39.34
C VAL A 121 -5.16 -5.73 38.13
N GLY A 122 -4.70 -6.56 37.17
CA GLY A 122 -5.51 -6.93 36.01
C GLY A 122 -4.77 -7.53 34.86
N THR A 123 -5.52 -7.89 33.83
CA THR A 123 -5.03 -8.44 32.56
C THR A 123 -5.67 -7.72 31.38
N HIS A 124 -4.95 -7.63 30.26
CA HIS A 124 -5.45 -7.06 29.01
C HIS A 124 -5.00 -7.89 27.80
N GLU A 125 -5.86 -8.07 26.83
CA GLU A 125 -5.53 -8.60 25.48
C GLU A 125 -5.91 -7.56 24.43
N GLY A 126 -4.95 -7.14 23.61
CA GLY A 126 -5.08 -6.12 22.55
C GLY A 126 -3.76 -5.36 22.36
N GLY A 127 -3.30 -5.23 21.12
CA GLY A 127 -1.96 -4.71 20.85
C GLY A 127 -1.89 -3.21 20.58
N PHE A 128 -3.04 -2.55 20.28
CA PHE A 128 -3.07 -1.22 19.65
C PHE A 128 -4.01 -0.23 20.35
N THR A 129 -4.58 -0.63 21.44
CA THR A 129 -5.62 0.14 22.14
C THR A 129 -5.26 0.39 23.60
N PRO A 130 -5.72 1.52 24.19
CA PRO A 130 -5.43 1.85 25.58
C PRO A 130 -6.24 0.99 26.56
N PHE A 131 -5.67 0.83 27.74
CA PHE A 131 -6.34 0.21 28.88
C PHE A 131 -5.84 0.80 30.21
N SER A 132 -6.62 0.60 31.26
CA SER A 132 -6.25 1.07 32.60
C SER A 132 -6.74 0.13 33.69
N PHE A 133 -6.05 0.18 34.83
CA PHE A 133 -6.39 -0.56 36.03
C PHE A 133 -6.48 0.38 37.22
N GLN A 134 -7.52 0.23 38.05
CA GLN A 134 -7.58 0.90 39.34
C GLN A 134 -6.55 0.29 40.28
N VAL A 135 -5.68 1.12 40.85
CA VAL A 135 -4.53 0.69 41.66
C VAL A 135 -4.48 1.30 43.04
N GLY A 136 -5.52 2.07 43.45
CA GLY A 136 -5.54 2.80 44.70
C GLY A 136 -5.35 1.93 45.96
N GLU A 137 -5.93 0.74 45.95
CA GLU A 137 -5.82 -0.18 47.10
C GLU A 137 -4.42 -0.77 47.33
N VAL A 138 -3.59 -0.80 46.27
CA VAL A 138 -2.27 -1.43 46.30
C VAL A 138 -1.13 -0.40 46.31
N LEU A 139 -1.40 0.87 46.05
CA LEU A 139 -0.41 1.95 46.05
C LEU A 139 -0.02 2.33 47.50
N LYS A 140 1.23 2.77 47.64
CA LYS A 140 1.80 3.25 48.93
C LYS A 140 2.24 4.71 48.76
N PRO A 141 1.42 5.70 49.06
CA PRO A 141 1.81 7.10 49.00
C PRO A 141 3.05 7.40 49.84
N GLY A 142 3.94 8.25 49.27
CA GLY A 142 5.20 8.60 49.92
C GLY A 142 6.30 7.54 49.89
N GLU A 143 5.97 6.30 49.52
CA GLU A 143 6.92 5.18 49.47
C GLU A 143 7.34 4.84 48.02
N ILE A 144 8.32 3.95 47.87
CA ILE A 144 8.71 3.39 46.56
C ILE A 144 7.76 2.24 46.24
N ASN A 145 7.01 2.42 45.17
CA ASN A 145 6.18 1.41 44.57
C ASN A 145 6.88 0.69 43.43
N HIS A 146 6.43 -0.47 43.04
CA HIS A 146 6.92 -1.18 41.88
C HIS A 146 5.78 -1.79 41.07
N ILE A 147 5.94 -1.78 39.76
CA ILE A 147 5.12 -2.49 38.77
C ILE A 147 5.95 -3.63 38.22
N ILE A 148 5.36 -4.82 38.16
CA ILE A 148 5.90 -5.92 37.34
C ILE A 148 4.79 -6.31 36.35
N MET A 149 5.18 -6.52 35.10
CA MET A 149 4.29 -6.94 34.02
C MET A 149 4.86 -8.17 33.34
N ARG A 150 3.99 -9.16 33.08
CA ARG A 150 4.25 -10.22 32.11
C ARG A 150 3.57 -9.85 30.81
N VAL A 151 4.32 -9.79 29.73
CA VAL A 151 3.80 -9.48 28.39
C VAL A 151 4.07 -10.67 27.47
N VAL A 152 3.02 -11.17 26.82
CA VAL A 152 3.13 -12.18 25.76
C VAL A 152 2.96 -11.49 24.43
N GLY A 153 3.98 -11.53 23.57
CA GLY A 153 3.91 -10.97 22.22
C GLY A 153 3.08 -11.82 21.26
N PRO A 154 2.67 -11.25 20.12
CA PRO A 154 2.01 -12.02 19.06
C PRO A 154 2.98 -13.07 18.49
N ILE A 155 2.46 -14.26 18.20
CA ILE A 155 3.23 -15.34 17.57
C ILE A 155 3.01 -15.26 16.06
N LEU A 156 4.05 -14.92 15.31
CA LEU A 156 3.98 -14.70 13.85
C LEU A 156 4.83 -15.72 13.08
N MET A 157 6.01 -16.06 13.58
CA MET A 157 7.02 -16.86 12.87
C MET A 157 7.17 -18.26 13.42
N THR A 158 7.09 -18.43 14.75
CA THR A 158 7.28 -19.71 15.41
C THR A 158 5.98 -20.52 15.47
N ASP A 159 6.08 -21.82 15.76
CA ASP A 159 4.94 -22.68 15.99
C ASP A 159 4.62 -22.82 17.51
N GLN A 160 5.14 -21.89 18.31
CA GLN A 160 4.82 -21.82 19.75
C GLN A 160 3.34 -21.58 19.99
N ARG A 161 2.87 -22.05 21.11
CA ARG A 161 1.54 -21.74 21.64
C ARG A 161 1.68 -21.35 23.11
N ILE A 162 1.32 -20.13 23.44
CA ILE A 162 1.42 -19.54 24.78
C ILE A 162 0.09 -18.91 25.12
N ASP A 163 -0.47 -19.22 26.28
CA ASP A 163 -1.74 -18.67 26.79
C ASP A 163 -2.88 -18.75 25.76
N GLU A 164 -3.04 -19.90 25.11
CA GLU A 164 -4.03 -20.13 24.04
C GLU A 164 -3.89 -19.17 22.83
N MET A 165 -2.70 -18.61 22.64
CA MET A 165 -2.32 -17.85 21.45
C MET A 165 -1.29 -18.62 20.65
N GLY A 166 -1.67 -19.07 19.49
CA GLY A 166 -0.80 -19.68 18.50
C GLY A 166 -0.50 -18.71 17.36
N ARG A 167 0.19 -19.24 16.37
CA ARG A 167 0.62 -18.46 15.23
C ARG A 167 -0.55 -17.82 14.49
N MET A 168 -0.58 -16.48 14.42
CA MET A 168 -1.59 -15.67 13.74
C MET A 168 -3.03 -15.89 14.26
N GLU A 169 -3.18 -16.20 15.52
CA GLU A 169 -4.48 -16.43 16.15
C GLU A 169 -4.95 -15.24 17.00
N VAL A 170 -4.31 -14.09 16.85
CA VAL A 170 -4.68 -12.84 17.51
C VAL A 170 -4.74 -11.72 16.47
N PRO A 171 -5.55 -10.66 16.70
CA PRO A 171 -5.44 -9.43 15.92
C PRO A 171 -4.01 -8.90 15.97
N GLN A 172 -3.44 -8.60 14.81
CA GLN A 172 -2.01 -8.26 14.72
C GLN A 172 -1.70 -7.47 13.45
N TRP A 173 -0.66 -6.66 13.53
CA TRP A 173 -0.03 -6.04 12.39
C TRP A 173 1.15 -6.90 11.93
N ARG A 174 1.27 -7.11 10.63
CA ARG A 174 2.33 -7.94 10.07
C ARG A 174 3.46 -7.17 9.37
N GLY A 175 3.49 -5.85 9.52
CA GLY A 175 4.58 -5.03 8.98
C GLY A 175 5.93 -5.36 9.60
N ALA A 176 5.94 -5.73 10.89
CA ALA A 176 7.11 -6.24 11.59
C ALA A 176 6.71 -7.09 12.79
N ILE A 177 7.62 -7.93 13.30
CA ILE A 177 7.50 -8.51 14.63
C ILE A 177 7.64 -7.36 15.62
N THR A 178 6.64 -7.16 16.46
CA THR A 178 6.64 -6.09 17.46
C THR A 178 6.02 -6.58 18.75
N GLY A 179 6.66 -6.31 19.88
CA GLY A 179 6.15 -6.67 21.19
C GLY A 179 6.52 -5.65 22.25
N GLY A 180 5.84 -5.69 23.39
CA GLY A 180 6.16 -4.88 24.54
C GLY A 180 5.33 -3.61 24.72
N ILE A 181 5.81 -2.72 25.58
CA ILE A 181 5.17 -1.47 25.96
C ILE A 181 5.62 -0.39 24.97
N TRP A 182 4.86 -0.20 23.89
CA TRP A 182 5.31 0.61 22.75
C TRP A 182 4.68 2.00 22.65
N GLN A 183 3.74 2.33 23.59
CA GLN A 183 3.23 3.68 23.78
C GLN A 183 3.26 4.07 25.26
N ASP A 184 2.82 5.27 25.59
CA ASP A 184 2.99 5.91 26.90
C ASP A 184 2.36 5.12 28.06
N VAL A 185 2.96 5.29 29.26
CA VAL A 185 2.48 4.75 30.52
C VAL A 185 2.47 5.86 31.57
N TRP A 186 1.36 5.98 32.32
CA TRP A 186 1.27 6.96 33.39
C TRP A 186 0.30 6.50 34.49
N ILE A 187 0.41 7.10 35.67
CA ILE A 187 -0.60 7.01 36.73
C ILE A 187 -1.36 8.33 36.80
N GLN A 188 -2.67 8.26 36.77
CA GLN A 188 -3.58 9.38 36.95
C GLN A 188 -4.28 9.29 38.28
N ARG A 189 -4.37 10.42 39.02
CA ARG A 189 -5.24 10.60 40.15
C ARG A 189 -6.42 11.50 39.76
N SER A 190 -7.63 11.06 40.08
CA SER A 190 -8.86 11.84 39.94
C SER A 190 -9.64 11.82 41.22
N GLY A 191 -10.67 12.67 41.31
CA GLY A 191 -11.60 12.62 42.43
C GLY A 191 -12.55 11.41 42.37
N ASN A 192 -13.55 11.36 43.27
CA ASN A 192 -14.46 10.24 43.38
C ASN A 192 -15.59 10.21 42.32
N VAL A 193 -15.70 11.25 41.51
CA VAL A 193 -16.60 11.27 40.34
C VAL A 193 -15.74 11.51 39.09
N THR A 194 -15.82 10.59 38.13
CA THR A 194 -14.94 10.61 36.94
C THR A 194 -15.73 10.58 35.65
N ILE A 195 -15.10 11.07 34.57
CA ILE A 195 -15.57 10.98 33.21
C ILE A 195 -15.07 9.64 32.67
N HIS A 196 -15.98 8.72 32.38
CA HIS A 196 -15.66 7.37 31.92
C HIS A 196 -15.54 7.30 30.40
N ASP A 197 -16.48 7.95 29.69
CA ASP A 197 -16.49 7.98 28.23
C ASP A 197 -17.16 9.25 27.72
N VAL A 198 -16.67 9.75 26.58
CA VAL A 198 -17.22 10.90 25.87
C VAL A 198 -17.33 10.55 24.40
N PHE A 199 -18.51 10.76 23.83
CA PHE A 199 -18.70 10.63 22.39
C PHE A 199 -19.26 11.92 21.79
N LEU A 200 -18.48 12.54 20.91
CA LEU A 200 -18.83 13.77 20.20
C LEU A 200 -19.42 13.42 18.83
N GLN A 201 -20.58 13.98 18.52
CA GLN A 201 -21.30 13.74 17.28
C GLN A 201 -21.65 15.08 16.61
N PRO A 202 -20.70 15.69 15.87
CA PRO A 202 -20.93 16.94 15.16
C PRO A 202 -22.05 16.81 14.11
N ASP A 203 -23.02 17.72 14.15
CA ASP A 203 -24.13 17.81 13.18
C ASP A 203 -24.09 19.18 12.52
N ILE A 204 -23.54 19.26 11.33
CA ILE A 204 -23.39 20.51 10.57
C ILE A 204 -24.73 21.07 10.06
N ASP A 205 -25.73 20.23 9.90
CA ASP A 205 -27.04 20.63 9.42
C ASP A 205 -27.87 21.29 10.55
N LYS A 206 -27.67 20.85 11.79
CA LYS A 206 -28.29 21.44 12.99
C LYS A 206 -27.44 22.55 13.63
N LEU A 207 -26.20 22.77 13.17
CA LEU A 207 -25.25 23.72 13.72
C LEU A 207 -24.91 23.45 15.21
N GLN A 208 -24.79 22.17 15.58
CA GLN A 208 -24.55 21.72 16.94
C GLN A 208 -23.64 20.51 16.99
N THR A 209 -23.14 20.21 18.18
CA THR A 209 -22.50 18.94 18.50
C THR A 209 -23.29 18.23 19.57
N ASP A 210 -23.81 17.03 19.26
CA ASP A 210 -24.41 16.16 20.26
C ASP A 210 -23.29 15.47 21.04
N ILE A 211 -23.51 15.30 22.37
CA ILE A 211 -22.51 14.79 23.30
C ILE A 211 -23.15 13.71 24.16
N ASP A 212 -22.66 12.49 24.02
CA ASP A 212 -23.00 11.40 24.93
C ASP A 212 -21.89 11.26 25.97
N LEU A 213 -22.25 11.30 27.24
CA LEU A 213 -21.34 11.24 28.38
C LEU A 213 -21.65 10.03 29.26
N GLU A 214 -20.64 9.30 29.68
CA GLU A 214 -20.69 8.33 30.73
C GLU A 214 -19.83 8.81 31.91
N LEU A 215 -20.49 9.01 33.07
CA LEU A 215 -19.88 9.45 34.29
C LEU A 215 -19.91 8.33 35.29
N TYR A 216 -18.90 8.23 36.16
CA TYR A 216 -18.85 7.19 37.19
C TYR A 216 -18.68 7.79 38.57
N ASN A 217 -19.60 7.46 39.49
CA ASN A 217 -19.50 7.78 40.91
C ASN A 217 -18.92 6.57 41.66
N HIS A 218 -17.70 6.69 42.15
CA HIS A 218 -16.96 5.61 42.82
C HIS A 218 -17.39 5.43 44.29
N LEU A 219 -18.23 6.31 44.81
CA LEU A 219 -18.72 6.19 46.19
C LEU A 219 -20.02 5.39 46.24
N SER A 220 -20.30 4.83 47.41
CA SER A 220 -21.53 4.09 47.69
C SER A 220 -22.74 4.98 47.92
N ALA A 221 -22.58 6.31 48.02
CA ALA A 221 -23.63 7.31 48.23
C ALA A 221 -23.76 8.22 46.99
N GLN A 222 -24.96 8.78 46.82
CA GLN A 222 -25.21 9.78 45.78
C GLN A 222 -24.31 11.01 45.97
N GLN A 223 -23.79 11.55 44.86
CA GLN A 223 -22.91 12.71 44.82
C GLN A 223 -23.53 13.87 44.05
N LYS A 224 -23.48 15.08 44.65
CA LYS A 224 -23.78 16.30 43.93
C LYS A 224 -22.55 16.74 43.11
N THR A 225 -22.73 16.96 41.83
CA THR A 225 -21.68 17.33 40.92
C THR A 225 -22.17 18.41 39.96
N THR A 226 -21.32 19.35 39.63
CA THR A 226 -21.54 20.31 38.56
C THR A 226 -20.75 19.85 37.36
N LEU A 227 -21.43 19.60 36.25
CA LEU A 227 -20.84 19.35 34.95
C LEU A 227 -20.73 20.69 34.22
N SER A 228 -19.53 21.05 33.74
CA SER A 228 -19.31 22.20 32.89
C SER A 228 -18.70 21.72 31.57
N ILE A 229 -19.26 22.17 30.45
CA ILE A 229 -18.74 21.88 29.10
C ILE A 229 -18.50 23.21 28.40
N LYS A 230 -17.31 23.45 27.91
CA LYS A 230 -16.93 24.64 27.17
C LYS A 230 -16.32 24.27 25.82
N VAL A 231 -16.85 24.82 24.73
CA VAL A 231 -16.30 24.69 23.39
C VAL A 231 -15.65 26.00 23.00
N ASN A 232 -14.38 25.94 22.58
CA ASN A 232 -13.62 27.11 22.12
C ASN A 232 -13.26 26.95 20.64
N ASP A 233 -13.19 28.05 19.92
CA ASP A 233 -12.64 28.10 18.56
C ASP A 233 -11.09 28.02 18.57
N ALA A 234 -10.46 28.03 17.40
CA ALA A 234 -9.02 27.96 17.26
C ALA A 234 -8.28 29.16 17.89
N ASP A 235 -8.96 30.28 18.08
CA ASP A 235 -8.41 31.49 18.70
C ASP A 235 -8.60 31.50 20.25
N GLY A 236 -9.23 30.44 20.79
CA GLY A 236 -9.51 30.27 22.23
C GLY A 236 -10.78 30.97 22.72
N ASN A 237 -11.60 31.52 21.81
CA ASN A 237 -12.85 32.16 22.20
C ASN A 237 -13.94 31.10 22.45
N ALA A 238 -14.67 31.26 23.55
CA ALA A 238 -15.81 30.37 23.82
C ALA A 238 -16.93 30.59 22.80
N VAL A 239 -17.29 29.50 22.09
CA VAL A 239 -18.38 29.49 21.10
C VAL A 239 -19.61 28.75 21.59
N GLY A 240 -19.47 27.93 22.63
CA GLY A 240 -20.55 27.22 23.27
C GLY A 240 -20.20 26.88 24.73
N VAL A 241 -21.18 27.01 25.60
CA VAL A 241 -21.06 26.70 27.04
C VAL A 241 -22.31 25.98 27.52
N PHE A 242 -22.10 24.94 28.32
CA PHE A 242 -23.18 24.21 28.97
C PHE A 242 -22.79 23.94 30.44
N GLU A 243 -23.70 24.20 31.36
CA GLU A 243 -23.50 23.91 32.78
C GLU A 243 -24.73 23.24 33.36
N LYS A 244 -24.52 22.21 34.19
CA LYS A 244 -25.61 21.46 34.80
C LYS A 244 -25.21 20.95 36.17
N ASN A 245 -26.00 21.35 37.20
CA ASN A 245 -25.95 20.71 38.52
C ASN A 245 -26.74 19.39 38.46
N MET A 246 -26.13 18.32 38.94
CA MET A 246 -26.70 16.99 38.86
C MET A 246 -26.40 16.18 40.13
N GLN A 247 -27.19 15.16 40.34
CA GLN A 247 -26.98 14.19 41.40
C GLN A 247 -26.71 12.87 40.75
N LEU A 248 -25.54 12.29 41.02
CA LEU A 248 -25.10 11.03 40.45
C LEU A 248 -25.31 9.89 41.43
N ASP A 249 -26.00 8.86 40.98
CA ASP A 249 -26.12 7.60 41.71
C ASP A 249 -24.76 6.85 41.79
N PRO A 250 -24.55 5.99 42.77
CA PRO A 250 -23.38 5.11 42.80
C PRO A 250 -23.21 4.33 41.49
N GLY A 251 -21.98 4.25 41.00
CA GLY A 251 -21.65 3.56 39.76
C GLY A 251 -21.87 4.43 38.51
N LYS A 252 -22.30 3.81 37.42
CA LYS A 252 -22.39 4.40 36.07
C LYS A 252 -23.64 5.30 35.94
N ASN A 253 -23.43 6.49 35.39
CA ASN A 253 -24.46 7.46 35.06
C ASN A 253 -24.27 7.94 33.62
N SER A 254 -25.38 8.07 32.88
CA SER A 254 -25.34 8.49 31.46
C SER A 254 -26.08 9.83 31.28
N LEU A 255 -25.49 10.70 30.46
CA LEU A 255 -26.09 11.97 30.09
C LEU A 255 -25.95 12.19 28.59
N LYS A 256 -27.01 12.62 27.94
CA LYS A 256 -27.00 13.15 26.58
C LYS A 256 -27.30 14.63 26.60
N THR A 257 -26.51 15.41 25.89
CA THR A 257 -26.68 16.85 25.73
C THR A 257 -26.21 17.31 24.37
N SER A 258 -26.41 18.56 24.04
CA SER A 258 -25.89 19.18 22.81
C SER A 258 -25.40 20.59 23.09
N ILE A 259 -24.49 21.05 22.24
CA ILE A 259 -23.99 22.43 22.28
C ILE A 259 -24.13 23.04 20.89
N ASP A 260 -24.79 24.20 20.81
CA ASP A 260 -24.94 24.95 19.57
C ASP A 260 -23.63 25.64 19.18
N ILE A 261 -23.32 25.59 17.88
CA ILE A 261 -22.17 26.24 17.24
C ILE A 261 -22.71 27.02 16.02
N PRO A 262 -23.44 28.13 16.24
CA PRO A 262 -24.23 28.77 15.16
C PRO A 262 -23.38 29.36 14.03
N ASN A 263 -22.14 29.72 14.30
CA ASN A 263 -21.19 30.27 13.29
C ASN A 263 -20.08 29.28 12.99
N GLN A 264 -20.44 27.99 12.84
CA GLN A 264 -19.49 26.92 12.63
C GLN A 264 -18.58 27.15 11.43
N LYS A 265 -17.28 26.89 11.62
CA LYS A 265 -16.30 26.72 10.55
C LYS A 265 -16.11 25.23 10.31
N LEU A 266 -16.36 24.79 9.07
CA LEU A 266 -16.29 23.38 8.74
C LEU A 266 -14.85 22.90 8.59
N TRP A 267 -14.57 21.70 9.09
CA TRP A 267 -13.31 21.04 8.86
C TRP A 267 -13.30 20.35 7.49
N SER A 268 -12.21 20.52 6.74
CA SER A 268 -11.95 19.80 5.49
C SER A 268 -10.44 19.69 5.23
N PRO A 269 -9.97 18.85 4.28
CA PRO A 269 -8.57 18.79 3.90
C PRO A 269 -7.96 20.13 3.46
N LYS A 270 -8.78 21.02 2.88
CA LYS A 270 -8.37 22.36 2.47
C LYS A 270 -8.44 23.40 3.60
N SER A 271 -9.26 23.15 4.62
CA SER A 271 -9.47 24.07 5.76
C SER A 271 -9.67 23.24 7.04
N PRO A 272 -8.61 22.76 7.68
CA PRO A 272 -8.68 21.86 8.83
C PRO A 272 -8.98 22.61 10.13
N HIS A 273 -10.15 23.24 10.22
CA HIS A 273 -10.56 24.00 11.38
C HIS A 273 -10.99 23.07 12.52
N LEU A 274 -10.31 23.15 13.66
CA LEU A 274 -10.61 22.39 14.87
C LEU A 274 -11.11 23.30 15.97
N TYR A 275 -12.09 22.80 16.72
CA TYR A 275 -12.55 23.34 18.01
C TYR A 275 -11.89 22.53 19.13
N SER A 276 -11.70 23.17 20.30
CA SER A 276 -11.42 22.45 21.55
C SER A 276 -12.66 22.37 22.41
N ILE A 277 -12.83 21.25 23.09
CA ILE A 277 -13.88 21.03 24.07
C ILE A 277 -13.24 20.65 25.39
N ASP A 278 -13.64 21.38 26.45
CA ASP A 278 -13.22 21.12 27.83
C ASP A 278 -14.45 20.70 28.64
N ILE A 279 -14.40 19.50 29.22
CA ILE A 279 -15.44 18.95 30.07
C ILE A 279 -14.86 18.79 31.46
N SER A 280 -15.47 19.40 32.44
CA SER A 280 -15.03 19.33 33.85
C SER A 280 -16.16 18.92 34.79
N LEU A 281 -15.82 18.15 35.80
CA LEU A 281 -16.68 17.76 36.90
C LEU A 281 -16.18 18.45 38.18
N THR A 282 -17.06 19.13 38.88
CA THR A 282 -16.70 19.77 40.16
C THR A 282 -17.65 19.38 41.28
N ASN A 283 -17.08 19.21 42.49
CA ASN A 283 -17.82 19.05 43.72
C ASN A 283 -17.53 20.27 44.60
N GLY A 284 -18.49 21.20 44.63
CA GLY A 284 -18.25 22.50 45.24
C GLY A 284 -17.18 23.30 44.51
N LYS A 285 -16.00 23.49 45.10
CA LYS A 285 -14.87 24.21 44.52
C LYS A 285 -13.79 23.32 43.98
N GLU A 286 -13.87 22.02 44.22
CA GLU A 286 -12.85 21.05 43.82
C GLU A 286 -13.20 20.42 42.48
N THR A 287 -12.28 20.44 41.53
CA THR A 287 -12.39 19.69 40.29
C THR A 287 -12.11 18.22 40.58
N THR A 288 -13.06 17.37 40.28
CA THR A 288 -12.94 15.92 40.52
C THR A 288 -12.36 15.19 39.28
N ASP A 289 -12.70 15.69 38.12
CA ASP A 289 -12.12 15.17 36.85
C ASP A 289 -12.29 16.18 35.71
N ASN A 290 -11.48 16.06 34.69
CA ASN A 290 -11.56 16.84 33.46
C ASN A 290 -11.16 16.02 32.23
N TRP A 291 -11.73 16.37 31.09
CA TRP A 291 -11.45 15.75 29.80
C TRP A 291 -11.42 16.84 28.73
N THR A 292 -10.36 16.85 27.93
CA THR A 292 -10.16 17.81 26.85
C THR A 292 -9.91 17.09 25.54
N HIS A 293 -10.53 17.57 24.48
CA HIS A 293 -10.36 17.01 23.13
C HIS A 293 -10.48 18.09 22.06
N ARG A 294 -9.95 17.81 20.87
CA ARG A 294 -10.15 18.66 19.69
C ARG A 294 -11.00 17.93 18.66
N PHE A 295 -11.96 18.61 18.09
CA PHE A 295 -12.87 18.07 17.09
C PHE A 295 -13.17 19.09 15.99
N GLY A 296 -13.57 18.60 14.81
CA GLY A 296 -14.00 19.43 13.69
C GLY A 296 -15.45 19.21 13.34
N MET A 297 -16.14 20.28 12.98
CA MET A 297 -17.47 20.23 12.42
C MET A 297 -17.40 19.72 10.98
N ARG A 298 -17.85 18.49 10.74
CA ARG A 298 -17.83 17.88 9.40
C ARG A 298 -18.90 16.80 9.25
N LYS A 299 -19.30 16.53 8.01
CA LYS A 299 -20.22 15.44 7.63
C LYS A 299 -19.61 14.69 6.44
N PHE A 300 -19.50 13.36 6.55
CA PHE A 300 -19.00 12.51 5.47
C PHE A 300 -20.03 11.41 5.18
N THR A 301 -20.44 11.28 3.92
CA THR A 301 -21.47 10.31 3.52
C THR A 301 -21.37 9.96 2.04
N ILE A 302 -22.22 9.04 1.59
CA ILE A 302 -22.46 8.75 0.17
C ILE A 302 -23.87 9.21 -0.17
N LYS A 303 -24.01 9.97 -1.25
CA LYS A 303 -25.27 10.43 -1.82
C LYS A 303 -25.15 10.43 -3.34
N ASN A 304 -26.23 10.09 -4.06
CA ASN A 304 -26.25 10.09 -5.53
C ASN A 304 -25.04 9.37 -6.14
N ASN A 305 -24.68 8.25 -5.54
CA ASN A 305 -23.56 7.45 -6.00
C ASN A 305 -22.18 8.15 -5.98
N GLN A 306 -21.92 9.01 -5.01
CA GLN A 306 -20.66 9.72 -4.85
C GLN A 306 -20.38 9.99 -3.37
N PHE A 307 -19.11 10.09 -2.99
CA PHE A 307 -18.73 10.59 -1.66
C PHE A 307 -19.02 12.09 -1.54
N TYR A 308 -19.44 12.49 -0.37
CA TYR A 308 -19.69 13.88 -0.01
C TYR A 308 -18.99 14.23 1.29
N LEU A 309 -18.31 15.35 1.30
CA LEU A 309 -17.80 15.99 2.52
C LEU A 309 -18.48 17.36 2.67
N ASN A 310 -19.12 17.58 3.81
CA ASN A 310 -19.81 18.85 4.11
C ASN A 310 -20.86 19.26 3.06
N ASN A 311 -21.60 18.27 2.57
CA ASN A 311 -22.62 18.41 1.52
C ASN A 311 -22.07 18.77 0.12
N GLU A 312 -20.74 18.76 -0.09
CA GLU A 312 -20.07 18.95 -1.37
C GLU A 312 -19.55 17.62 -1.91
N PRO A 313 -19.66 17.35 -3.21
CA PRO A 313 -19.10 16.15 -3.82
C PRO A 313 -17.59 16.07 -3.62
N LEU A 314 -17.10 14.88 -3.31
CA LEU A 314 -15.66 14.61 -3.13
C LEU A 314 -15.24 13.40 -3.94
N TYR A 315 -14.25 13.57 -4.83
CA TYR A 315 -13.55 12.45 -5.42
C TYR A 315 -12.45 11.99 -4.46
N LEU A 316 -12.51 10.74 -4.00
CA LEU A 316 -11.62 10.26 -2.95
C LEU A 316 -10.29 9.80 -3.52
N LYS A 317 -9.22 10.52 -3.22
CA LYS A 317 -7.84 10.23 -3.64
C LYS A 317 -7.04 9.79 -2.43
N ALA A 318 -6.95 8.48 -2.23
CA ALA A 318 -6.29 7.89 -1.10
C ALA A 318 -4.91 7.32 -1.46
N THR A 319 -4.06 7.20 -0.47
CA THR A 319 -2.83 6.43 -0.55
C THR A 319 -2.71 5.51 0.66
N PHE A 320 -2.25 4.30 0.41
CA PHE A 320 -2.05 3.27 1.42
C PHE A 320 -0.83 3.60 2.30
N PHE A 321 -0.90 3.27 3.59
CA PHE A 321 0.12 3.59 4.56
C PHE A 321 0.37 2.42 5.50
N GLU A 322 1.51 1.77 5.39
CA GLU A 322 1.84 0.65 6.26
C GLU A 322 2.24 1.08 7.67
N GLY A 323 2.84 2.25 7.80
CA GLY A 323 3.25 2.78 9.09
C GLY A 323 4.44 2.06 9.72
N LEU A 324 5.34 1.52 8.89
CA LEU A 324 6.64 1.04 9.33
C LEU A 324 7.66 2.19 9.34
N TYR A 325 8.43 2.28 10.41
CA TYR A 325 9.50 3.26 10.57
C TYR A 325 10.85 2.57 10.74
N PRO A 326 11.96 3.22 10.29
CA PRO A 326 13.26 2.57 10.24
C PRO A 326 13.79 2.08 11.59
N VAL A 327 13.51 2.82 12.66
CA VAL A 327 13.97 2.52 14.03
C VAL A 327 12.79 2.21 14.95
N GLY A 328 11.77 3.05 14.95
CA GLY A 328 10.61 2.94 15.85
C GLY A 328 9.60 1.84 15.50
N LEU A 329 9.79 1.15 14.36
CA LEU A 329 8.92 0.10 13.85
C LEU A 329 7.47 0.57 13.69
N ALA A 330 6.59 0.32 14.66
CA ALA A 330 5.19 0.73 14.59
C ALA A 330 4.94 2.18 15.05
N TYR A 331 5.95 2.88 15.54
CA TYR A 331 5.87 4.25 16.06
C TYR A 331 6.81 5.18 15.29
N PRO A 332 6.40 6.42 14.94
CA PRO A 332 7.27 7.36 14.22
C PRO A 332 8.61 7.61 14.93
N ASP A 333 9.72 7.58 14.19
CA ASP A 333 11.05 7.89 14.74
C ASP A 333 11.13 9.32 15.30
N SER A 334 10.33 10.22 14.74
CA SER A 334 10.13 11.57 15.27
C SER A 334 8.78 12.16 14.79
N LYS A 335 8.30 13.20 15.48
CA LYS A 335 7.11 13.96 15.08
C LYS A 335 7.30 14.59 13.70
N GLU A 336 8.51 15.08 13.41
CA GLU A 336 8.87 15.72 12.14
C GLU A 336 8.77 14.73 10.97
N MET A 337 9.15 13.46 11.18
CA MET A 337 8.99 12.41 10.16
C MET A 337 7.51 12.16 9.86
N ALA A 338 6.64 12.11 10.87
CA ALA A 338 5.21 11.97 10.69
C ALA A 338 4.59 13.19 9.97
N ILE A 339 5.00 14.42 10.34
CA ILE A 339 4.58 15.65 9.65
C ILE A 339 5.01 15.60 8.18
N ARG A 340 6.26 15.23 7.92
CA ARG A 340 6.80 15.17 6.55
C ARG A 340 6.04 14.19 5.67
N GLU A 341 5.76 12.98 6.14
CA GLU A 341 5.04 11.99 5.32
C GLU A 341 3.60 12.42 5.01
N ILE A 342 2.89 13.00 5.99
CA ILE A 342 1.53 13.54 5.78
C ILE A 342 1.57 14.72 4.80
N GLN A 343 2.54 15.63 4.94
CA GLN A 343 2.69 16.77 4.04
C GLN A 343 2.98 16.32 2.60
N LEU A 344 3.88 15.35 2.42
CA LEU A 344 4.19 14.79 1.10
C LEU A 344 2.98 14.12 0.45
N ALA A 345 2.12 13.44 1.23
CA ALA A 345 0.88 12.90 0.70
C ALA A 345 -0.06 14.01 0.20
N LYS A 346 -0.22 15.10 0.96
CA LYS A 346 -1.02 16.26 0.55
C LYS A 346 -0.45 16.94 -0.68
N ASP A 347 0.86 17.16 -0.73
CA ASP A 347 1.56 17.80 -1.85
C ASP A 347 1.45 16.98 -3.14
N ALA A 348 1.37 15.65 -3.01
CA ALA A 348 1.07 14.75 -4.11
C ALA A 348 -0.41 14.74 -4.53
N GLY A 349 -1.28 15.54 -3.88
CA GLY A 349 -2.70 15.69 -4.22
C GLY A 349 -3.64 14.66 -3.58
N PHE A 350 -3.17 13.86 -2.64
CA PHE A 350 -4.02 12.96 -1.87
C PHE A 350 -4.84 13.73 -0.83
N ASN A 351 -6.12 13.35 -0.66
CA ASN A 351 -6.99 13.89 0.36
C ASN A 351 -7.30 12.89 1.48
N MET A 352 -6.83 11.63 1.33
CA MET A 352 -6.95 10.56 2.32
C MET A 352 -5.65 9.75 2.42
N ILE A 353 -5.32 9.31 3.63
CA ILE A 353 -4.32 8.27 3.88
C ILE A 353 -5.03 7.08 4.51
N ARG A 354 -4.83 5.88 3.98
CA ARG A 354 -5.41 4.63 4.46
C ARG A 354 -4.37 3.84 5.26
N PRO A 355 -4.39 3.89 6.61
CA PRO A 355 -3.55 3.03 7.44
C PRO A 355 -3.86 1.56 7.20
N TRP A 356 -2.83 0.73 7.17
CA TRP A 356 -2.98 -0.67 6.87
C TRP A 356 -2.78 -1.54 8.10
N ARG A 357 -3.88 -2.20 8.46
CA ARG A 357 -3.97 -3.30 9.43
C ARG A 357 -3.36 -3.02 10.80
N LYS A 358 -3.33 -1.76 11.22
CA LYS A 358 -3.17 -1.35 12.61
C LYS A 358 -3.79 0.03 12.83
N PRO A 359 -4.37 0.28 14.00
CA PRO A 359 -4.70 1.63 14.42
C PRO A 359 -3.41 2.44 14.56
N PRO A 360 -3.27 3.61 13.89
CA PRO A 360 -2.08 4.44 14.01
C PRO A 360 -1.87 4.94 15.46
N PRO A 361 -0.64 5.31 15.84
CA PRO A 361 -0.39 5.99 17.11
C PRO A 361 -1.18 7.29 17.21
N LYS A 362 -1.55 7.67 18.43
CA LYS A 362 -2.33 8.89 18.70
C LYS A 362 -1.73 10.14 18.06
N ILE A 363 -0.42 10.33 18.20
CA ILE A 363 0.31 11.47 17.62
C ILE A 363 0.11 11.58 16.10
N TRP A 364 0.04 10.45 15.40
CA TRP A 364 -0.16 10.43 13.95
C TRP A 364 -1.58 10.88 13.57
N LEU A 365 -2.59 10.41 14.32
CA LEU A 365 -3.98 10.82 14.11
C LEU A 365 -4.22 12.28 14.49
N ASP A 366 -3.58 12.77 15.56
CA ASP A 366 -3.59 14.19 15.92
C ASP A 366 -3.10 15.07 14.76
N LEU A 367 -2.03 14.63 14.10
CA LEU A 367 -1.49 15.32 12.91
C LEU A 367 -2.43 15.26 11.71
N CYS A 368 -3.12 14.13 11.48
CA CYS A 368 -4.13 14.05 10.43
C CYS A 368 -5.29 15.02 10.67
N ASP A 369 -5.76 15.13 11.92
CA ASP A 369 -6.79 16.09 12.29
C ASP A 369 -6.32 17.53 12.07
N GLU A 370 -5.09 17.87 12.50
CA GLU A 370 -4.48 19.23 12.42
C GLU A 370 -4.15 19.64 10.98
N MET A 371 -3.57 18.72 10.22
CA MET A 371 -3.09 19.01 8.87
C MET A 371 -4.17 18.87 7.80
N GLY A 372 -5.33 18.31 8.15
CA GLY A 372 -6.45 18.12 7.24
C GLY A 372 -6.18 16.99 6.24
N VAL A 373 -6.20 15.75 6.74
CA VAL A 373 -6.15 14.56 5.90
C VAL A 373 -7.21 13.59 6.39
N LEU A 374 -8.08 13.14 5.48
CA LEU A 374 -9.03 12.08 5.77
C LEU A 374 -8.28 10.78 6.05
N THR A 375 -8.81 9.95 6.92
CA THR A 375 -8.23 8.64 7.20
C THR A 375 -9.31 7.58 7.44
N VAL A 376 -8.91 6.34 7.29
CA VAL A 376 -9.71 5.16 7.57
C VAL A 376 -9.36 4.65 8.96
N GLY A 377 -10.36 4.36 9.77
CA GLY A 377 -10.18 3.61 11.00
C GLY A 377 -9.92 2.15 10.65
N SER A 378 -8.66 1.75 10.68
CA SER A 378 -8.20 0.41 10.32
C SER A 378 -7.99 -0.43 11.56
N LEU A 379 -8.40 -1.70 11.49
CA LEU A 379 -8.24 -2.66 12.58
C LEU A 379 -7.00 -3.54 12.35
N ALA A 380 -6.39 -4.03 13.42
CA ALA A 380 -5.28 -4.96 13.36
C ALA A 380 -5.73 -6.39 12.98
N ILE A 381 -6.58 -6.51 11.96
CA ILE A 381 -7.18 -7.77 11.52
C ILE A 381 -6.79 -8.02 10.07
N GLU A 382 -5.85 -8.94 9.89
CA GLU A 382 -5.31 -9.32 8.59
C GLU A 382 -6.16 -10.36 7.84
N CYS A 383 -5.88 -10.56 6.55
CA CYS A 383 -6.58 -11.51 5.66
C CYS A 383 -6.57 -12.98 6.14
N MET A 384 -5.74 -13.35 7.10
CA MET A 384 -5.72 -14.64 7.79
C MET A 384 -5.93 -15.84 6.88
N ASN A 385 -4.98 -16.06 5.97
CA ASN A 385 -5.07 -17.12 4.95
C ASN A 385 -4.79 -18.55 5.47
N ARG A 386 -4.54 -18.71 6.77
CA ARG A 386 -4.26 -20.00 7.41
C ARG A 386 -5.46 -20.51 8.17
N PRO A 387 -5.63 -21.83 8.30
CA PRO A 387 -6.64 -22.39 9.17
C PRO A 387 -6.46 -21.88 10.60
N ILE A 388 -7.54 -21.37 11.16
CA ILE A 388 -7.59 -20.85 12.51
C ILE A 388 -7.96 -21.98 13.46
N GLN A 389 -7.16 -22.15 14.52
CA GLN A 389 -7.36 -23.20 15.53
C GLN A 389 -7.92 -22.64 16.85
N SER A 390 -7.73 -21.35 17.10
CA SER A 390 -8.18 -20.72 18.34
C SER A 390 -9.68 -20.49 18.36
N ALA A 391 -10.36 -21.03 19.35
CA ALA A 391 -11.76 -20.73 19.64
C ALA A 391 -11.96 -19.28 20.17
N TYR A 392 -10.92 -18.64 20.64
CA TYR A 392 -10.96 -17.28 21.20
C TYR A 392 -10.83 -16.17 20.15
N LEU A 393 -10.49 -16.49 18.90
CA LEU A 393 -10.28 -15.46 17.88
C LEU A 393 -11.50 -14.54 17.66
N PRO A 394 -12.75 -15.04 17.56
CA PRO A 394 -13.91 -14.16 17.41
C PRO A 394 -14.05 -13.13 18.53
N MET A 395 -13.83 -13.55 19.76
CA MET A 395 -13.88 -12.67 20.95
C MET A 395 -12.75 -11.64 20.90
N ARG A 396 -11.54 -12.03 20.52
CA ARG A 396 -10.39 -11.13 20.37
C ARG A 396 -10.61 -10.11 19.27
N VAL A 397 -11.20 -10.52 18.15
CA VAL A 397 -11.57 -9.61 17.05
C VAL A 397 -12.62 -8.61 17.48
N GLU A 398 -13.69 -9.05 18.19
CA GLU A 398 -14.72 -8.14 18.72
C GLU A 398 -14.14 -7.16 19.75
N ASN A 399 -13.23 -7.60 20.60
CA ASN A 399 -12.55 -6.73 21.57
C ASN A 399 -11.68 -5.69 20.85
N GLU A 400 -10.83 -6.10 19.91
CA GLU A 400 -9.98 -5.17 19.13
C GLU A 400 -10.82 -4.14 18.38
N LEU A 401 -11.92 -4.56 17.72
CA LEU A 401 -12.86 -3.67 17.05
C LEU A 401 -13.48 -2.67 18.03
N THR A 402 -13.99 -3.15 19.15
CA THR A 402 -14.66 -2.31 20.15
C THR A 402 -13.73 -1.24 20.70
N GLN A 403 -12.55 -1.65 21.15
CA GLN A 403 -11.57 -0.73 21.74
C GLN A 403 -11.01 0.26 20.72
N SER A 404 -10.76 -0.17 19.48
CA SER A 404 -10.29 0.72 18.41
C SER A 404 -11.32 1.79 18.04
N ILE A 405 -12.60 1.42 17.94
CA ILE A 405 -13.67 2.38 17.66
C ILE A 405 -13.84 3.35 18.84
N LEU A 406 -13.88 2.88 20.06
CA LEU A 406 -14.00 3.74 21.25
C LEU A 406 -12.83 4.73 21.34
N ARG A 407 -11.60 4.29 21.04
CA ARG A 407 -10.40 5.13 21.04
C ARG A 407 -10.50 6.28 20.01
N ASP A 408 -10.98 5.97 18.79
CA ASP A 408 -10.82 6.88 17.64
C ASP A 408 -12.12 7.50 17.12
N ARG A 409 -13.31 7.17 17.69
CA ARG A 409 -14.60 7.70 17.21
C ARG A 409 -14.79 9.21 17.36
N ASN A 410 -13.96 9.88 18.18
CA ASN A 410 -13.94 11.34 18.28
C ASN A 410 -12.97 12.00 17.29
N ARG A 411 -12.17 11.23 16.53
CA ARG A 411 -11.22 11.76 15.55
C ARG A 411 -11.94 12.37 14.35
N THR A 412 -11.60 13.61 14.01
CA THR A 412 -12.20 14.33 12.89
C THR A 412 -11.80 13.72 11.54
N SER A 413 -10.54 13.34 11.40
CA SER A 413 -9.98 12.76 10.18
C SER A 413 -10.52 11.36 9.85
N VAL A 414 -10.91 10.56 10.86
CA VAL A 414 -11.46 9.21 10.65
C VAL A 414 -12.89 9.32 10.11
N VAL A 415 -13.15 8.84 8.89
CA VAL A 415 -14.45 8.97 8.21
C VAL A 415 -15.07 7.64 7.81
N ILE A 416 -14.29 6.57 7.73
CA ILE A 416 -14.72 5.21 7.39
C ILE A 416 -14.13 4.25 8.43
N TRP A 417 -14.92 3.31 8.93
CA TRP A 417 -14.44 2.12 9.62
C TRP A 417 -14.27 1.00 8.59
N GLU A 418 -13.05 0.52 8.38
CA GLU A 418 -12.74 -0.63 7.56
C GLU A 418 -12.44 -1.83 8.45
N LEU A 419 -13.36 -2.81 8.43
CA LEU A 419 -13.32 -3.87 9.43
C LEU A 419 -12.40 -5.02 9.03
N PHE A 420 -12.52 -5.51 7.81
CA PHE A 420 -11.77 -6.66 7.33
C PHE A 420 -11.15 -6.41 5.95
N ASN A 421 -10.22 -7.27 5.56
CA ASN A 421 -9.54 -7.22 4.26
C ASN A 421 -9.36 -8.61 3.67
N GLU A 422 -9.76 -8.80 2.40
CA GLU A 422 -9.44 -9.95 1.56
C GLU A 422 -9.71 -11.32 2.23
N LEU A 423 -10.87 -11.49 2.80
CA LEU A 423 -11.19 -12.68 3.59
C LEU A 423 -11.37 -13.92 2.75
N LEU A 424 -10.71 -15.01 3.16
CA LEU A 424 -10.82 -16.33 2.57
C LEU A 424 -11.28 -17.40 3.60
N GLN A 425 -11.11 -17.14 4.90
CA GLN A 425 -11.41 -18.10 5.95
C GLN A 425 -12.90 -18.03 6.34
N PRO A 426 -13.63 -19.16 6.33
CA PRO A 426 -15.06 -19.18 6.63
C PRO A 426 -15.44 -18.57 7.96
N VAL A 427 -14.64 -18.77 9.01
CA VAL A 427 -14.91 -18.21 10.35
C VAL A 427 -14.88 -16.66 10.33
N MET A 428 -13.94 -16.09 9.58
CA MET A 428 -13.83 -14.63 9.45
C MET A 428 -15.00 -14.08 8.61
N ILE A 429 -15.39 -14.78 7.54
CA ILE A 429 -16.52 -14.39 6.68
C ILE A 429 -17.83 -14.36 7.48
N GLN A 430 -18.01 -15.28 8.43
CA GLN A 430 -19.19 -15.31 9.31
C GLN A 430 -19.24 -14.11 10.26
N MET A 431 -18.10 -13.48 10.55
CA MET A 431 -18.02 -12.32 11.44
C MET A 431 -18.38 -10.99 10.76
N LEU A 432 -18.43 -10.91 9.42
CA LEU A 432 -18.66 -9.66 8.68
C LEU A 432 -19.89 -8.90 9.18
N GLN A 433 -21.07 -9.53 9.16
CA GLN A 433 -22.30 -8.87 9.53
C GLN A 433 -22.38 -8.56 11.05
N PRO A 434 -22.11 -9.49 11.98
CA PRO A 434 -22.11 -9.18 13.41
C PRO A 434 -21.18 -8.03 13.78
N MET A 435 -19.95 -8.02 13.23
CA MET A 435 -18.99 -6.95 13.52
C MET A 435 -19.39 -5.61 12.89
N SER A 436 -20.01 -5.61 11.71
CA SER A 436 -20.54 -4.39 11.11
C SER A 436 -21.67 -3.77 11.96
N LEU A 437 -22.55 -4.60 12.50
CA LEU A 437 -23.62 -4.14 13.40
C LEU A 437 -23.06 -3.65 14.74
N LYS A 438 -22.03 -4.32 15.27
CA LYS A 438 -21.33 -3.87 16.48
C LYS A 438 -20.62 -2.53 16.26
N ALA A 439 -19.93 -2.37 15.14
CA ALA A 439 -19.31 -1.10 14.77
C ALA A 439 -20.35 0.03 14.64
N ARG A 440 -21.51 -0.25 14.05
CA ARG A 440 -22.64 0.70 13.96
C ARG A 440 -23.25 1.07 15.32
N GLU A 441 -23.30 0.13 16.26
CA GLU A 441 -23.73 0.41 17.65
C GLU A 441 -22.76 1.37 18.35
N LEU A 442 -21.46 1.15 18.18
CA LEU A 442 -20.41 1.96 18.81
C LEU A 442 -20.25 3.34 18.15
N ASP A 443 -20.47 3.43 16.84
CA ASP A 443 -20.39 4.67 16.07
C ASP A 443 -21.45 4.72 14.96
N PRO A 444 -22.57 5.41 15.19
CA PRO A 444 -23.61 5.59 14.18
C PRO A 444 -23.25 6.60 13.08
N THR A 445 -22.21 7.41 13.25
CA THR A 445 -21.95 8.62 12.46
C THR A 445 -21.08 8.42 11.22
N ARG A 446 -20.29 7.33 11.16
CA ARG A 446 -19.33 7.09 10.09
C ARG A 446 -19.82 6.03 9.10
N LEU A 447 -19.22 6.01 7.92
CA LEU A 447 -19.33 4.88 7.00
C LEU A 447 -18.67 3.64 7.60
N ILE A 448 -19.21 2.45 7.30
CA ILE A 448 -18.57 1.18 7.65
C ILE A 448 -18.41 0.37 6.38
N LEU A 449 -17.17 0.01 6.05
CA LEU A 449 -16.82 -0.95 5.02
C LEU A 449 -16.56 -2.30 5.70
N ASP A 450 -17.39 -3.31 5.39
CA ASP A 450 -17.30 -4.61 6.04
C ASP A 450 -16.04 -5.37 5.63
N GLU A 451 -15.72 -5.41 4.33
CA GLU A 451 -14.54 -6.09 3.78
C GLU A 451 -13.96 -5.32 2.60
N SER A 452 -12.73 -4.84 2.72
CA SER A 452 -12.00 -4.27 1.59
C SER A 452 -11.52 -5.37 0.63
N GLY A 453 -11.63 -5.11 -0.68
CA GLY A 453 -11.36 -6.05 -1.76
C GLY A 453 -12.55 -6.93 -2.14
N GLY A 454 -13.54 -7.09 -1.28
CA GLY A 454 -14.77 -7.82 -1.55
C GLY A 454 -14.59 -9.29 -1.95
N TRP A 455 -13.54 -9.97 -1.46
CA TRP A 455 -13.16 -11.31 -1.89
C TRP A 455 -14.10 -12.40 -1.43
N ALA A 456 -14.75 -12.23 -0.27
CA ALA A 456 -15.63 -13.22 0.30
C ALA A 456 -16.96 -13.32 -0.46
N LYS A 457 -17.74 -12.24 -0.48
CA LYS A 457 -19.09 -12.17 -1.06
C LYS A 457 -19.40 -10.85 -1.76
N GLY A 458 -18.37 -10.06 -2.08
CA GLY A 458 -18.48 -8.67 -2.44
C GLY A 458 -18.57 -7.78 -1.19
N ALA A 459 -18.05 -6.56 -1.29
CA ALA A 459 -18.03 -5.60 -0.21
C ALA A 459 -19.40 -4.96 0.03
N ARG A 460 -19.63 -4.53 1.28
CA ARG A 460 -20.82 -3.74 1.64
C ARG A 460 -20.38 -2.48 2.38
N MET A 461 -21.03 -1.37 2.01
CA MET A 461 -20.90 -0.09 2.67
C MET A 461 -22.16 0.22 3.45
N TYR A 462 -22.03 0.44 4.76
CA TYR A 462 -23.12 0.89 5.62
C TYR A 462 -23.06 2.41 5.73
N LEU A 463 -24.14 3.09 5.38
CA LEU A 463 -24.24 4.53 5.52
C LEU A 463 -24.42 4.95 6.98
N PRO A 464 -24.09 6.21 7.36
CA PRO A 464 -24.36 6.70 8.71
C PRO A 464 -25.80 6.41 9.16
N TYR A 465 -25.94 5.94 10.39
CA TYR A 465 -27.22 5.55 11.03
C TYR A 465 -27.94 4.35 10.43
N GLU A 466 -27.46 3.77 9.30
CA GLU A 466 -28.05 2.59 8.67
C GLU A 466 -27.45 1.29 9.24
N LYS A 467 -28.33 0.27 9.42
CA LYS A 467 -27.95 -1.09 9.87
C LYS A 467 -27.88 -2.08 8.71
N THR A 468 -28.26 -1.65 7.50
CA THR A 468 -28.22 -2.47 6.29
C THR A 468 -27.08 -1.98 5.41
N GLY A 469 -26.14 -2.87 5.09
CA GLY A 469 -25.05 -2.57 4.18
C GLY A 469 -25.46 -2.70 2.73
N ASN A 470 -25.23 -1.65 1.94
CA ASN A 470 -25.44 -1.63 0.51
C ASN A 470 -24.25 -2.27 -0.21
N GLN A 471 -24.50 -3.06 -1.25
CA GLN A 471 -23.42 -3.64 -2.03
C GLN A 471 -22.63 -2.56 -2.74
N PHE A 472 -21.30 -2.74 -2.73
CA PHE A 472 -20.31 -1.77 -3.18
C PHE A 472 -19.21 -2.51 -3.95
N ASN A 473 -18.74 -1.96 -5.07
CA ASN A 473 -17.59 -2.53 -5.77
C ASN A 473 -16.30 -1.99 -5.14
N ASP A 474 -15.72 -2.76 -4.24
CA ASP A 474 -14.41 -2.49 -3.67
C ASP A 474 -13.37 -3.34 -4.40
N ILE A 475 -12.34 -2.70 -4.97
CA ILE A 475 -11.49 -3.33 -5.97
C ILE A 475 -10.04 -3.32 -5.52
N HIS A 476 -9.44 -4.52 -5.42
CA HIS A 476 -8.01 -4.72 -5.37
C HIS A 476 -7.53 -5.30 -6.67
N ASP A 477 -6.70 -4.56 -7.41
CA ASP A 477 -6.06 -5.05 -8.62
C ASP A 477 -4.67 -4.45 -8.81
N TYR A 478 -3.72 -5.30 -9.07
CA TYR A 478 -2.33 -4.96 -9.28
C TYR A 478 -1.89 -5.46 -10.66
N SER A 479 -2.07 -4.61 -11.65
CA SER A 479 -1.82 -4.95 -13.05
C SER A 479 -0.36 -5.29 -13.35
N GLY A 480 0.55 -4.84 -12.49
CA GLY A 480 1.98 -5.08 -12.63
C GLY A 480 2.56 -4.38 -13.86
N SER A 481 3.69 -4.81 -14.36
CA SER A 481 4.60 -4.29 -15.41
C SER A 481 4.03 -3.20 -16.37
N GLN A 482 4.18 -3.28 -17.65
CA GLN A 482 3.71 -2.22 -18.57
C GLN A 482 2.17 -2.10 -18.58
N ILE A 483 1.65 -0.87 -18.55
CA ILE A 483 0.21 -0.61 -18.66
C ILE A 483 -0.16 -0.62 -20.13
N THR A 484 -0.57 -1.79 -20.61
CA THR A 484 -1.02 -1.98 -21.99
C THR A 484 -2.35 -1.27 -22.24
N GLN A 485 -2.70 -1.08 -23.52
CA GLN A 485 -4.00 -0.55 -23.91
C GLN A 485 -5.17 -1.35 -23.30
N GLY A 486 -5.04 -2.69 -23.21
CA GLY A 486 -6.04 -3.54 -22.60
C GLY A 486 -6.21 -3.28 -21.09
N ILE A 487 -5.10 -3.12 -20.35
CA ILE A 487 -5.12 -2.80 -18.92
C ILE A 487 -5.75 -1.42 -18.71
N TYR A 488 -5.30 -0.41 -19.44
CA TYR A 488 -5.87 0.95 -19.38
C TYR A 488 -7.38 0.93 -19.62
N ASN A 489 -7.84 0.28 -20.71
CA ASN A 489 -9.25 0.16 -21.03
C ASN A 489 -10.01 -0.58 -19.92
N GLY A 490 -9.42 -1.58 -19.28
CA GLY A 490 -10.00 -2.29 -18.12
C GLY A 490 -10.36 -1.34 -17.00
N TYR A 491 -9.42 -0.49 -16.57
CA TYR A 491 -9.64 0.52 -15.53
C TYR A 491 -10.60 1.63 -15.97
N ALA A 492 -10.50 2.10 -17.21
CA ALA A 492 -11.37 3.15 -17.76
C ALA A 492 -12.84 2.69 -17.93
N ASN A 493 -13.12 1.39 -17.80
CA ASN A 493 -14.45 0.81 -17.99
C ASN A 493 -14.92 -0.06 -16.80
N ILE A 494 -14.32 0.08 -15.61
CA ILE A 494 -14.82 -0.55 -14.39
C ILE A 494 -16.29 -0.17 -14.19
N GLY A 495 -17.14 -1.14 -13.87
CA GLY A 495 -18.57 -0.91 -13.61
C GLY A 495 -19.44 -0.87 -14.86
N GLU A 496 -18.88 -0.93 -16.07
CA GLU A 496 -19.66 -1.00 -17.32
C GLU A 496 -20.34 -2.36 -17.49
N THR A 497 -21.49 -2.36 -18.18
CA THR A 497 -22.19 -3.58 -18.57
C THR A 497 -21.54 -4.22 -19.80
N LYS A 498 -21.88 -5.49 -20.07
CA LYS A 498 -21.39 -6.16 -21.28
C LYS A 498 -21.87 -5.48 -22.54
N GLU A 499 -23.10 -5.04 -22.56
CA GLU A 499 -23.72 -4.35 -23.70
C GLU A 499 -23.00 -3.03 -23.98
N ALA A 500 -22.70 -2.25 -22.96
CA ALA A 500 -21.96 -0.99 -23.11
C ALA A 500 -20.52 -1.23 -23.62
N LEU A 501 -19.88 -2.32 -23.19
CA LEU A 501 -18.55 -2.70 -23.69
C LEU A 501 -18.61 -3.15 -25.16
N GLU A 502 -19.66 -3.86 -25.57
CA GLU A 502 -19.88 -4.26 -26.98
C GLU A 502 -20.09 -3.04 -27.87
N GLU A 503 -20.92 -2.08 -27.45
CA GLU A 503 -21.15 -0.82 -28.15
C GLU A 503 -19.86 0.01 -28.33
N LYS A 504 -18.94 -0.07 -27.34
CA LYS A 504 -17.61 0.55 -27.40
C LYS A 504 -16.59 -0.24 -28.22
N GLY A 505 -16.96 -1.42 -28.77
CA GLY A 505 -16.04 -2.32 -29.47
C GLY A 505 -15.01 -3.00 -28.54
N LEU A 506 -15.30 -3.13 -27.27
CA LEU A 506 -14.45 -3.67 -26.22
C LEU A 506 -14.91 -5.06 -25.72
N SER A 507 -15.58 -5.84 -26.56
CA SER A 507 -16.02 -7.19 -26.22
C SER A 507 -14.83 -8.06 -25.73
N GLY A 508 -15.06 -8.77 -24.61
CA GLY A 508 -14.04 -9.62 -24.01
C GLY A 508 -12.96 -8.91 -23.20
N LEU A 509 -13.13 -7.59 -22.97
CA LEU A 509 -12.22 -6.82 -22.09
C LEU A 509 -12.20 -7.41 -20.68
N THR A 510 -11.00 -7.57 -20.12
CA THR A 510 -10.82 -7.96 -18.72
C THR A 510 -10.99 -6.72 -17.83
N ILE A 511 -12.01 -6.73 -16.98
CA ILE A 511 -12.23 -5.70 -15.97
C ILE A 511 -11.48 -6.08 -14.69
N PRO A 512 -10.74 -5.14 -14.05
CA PRO A 512 -10.06 -5.40 -12.79
C PRO A 512 -11.04 -5.64 -11.62
N GLY A 513 -10.60 -6.43 -10.64
CA GLY A 513 -11.33 -6.71 -9.40
C GLY A 513 -12.04 -8.06 -9.38
N LYS A 514 -12.55 -8.43 -8.17
CA LYS A 514 -13.33 -9.64 -7.93
C LYS A 514 -14.77 -9.27 -7.56
N ASN A 515 -15.71 -10.12 -7.93
CA ASN A 515 -17.13 -9.94 -7.59
C ASN A 515 -17.73 -8.59 -8.02
N ILE A 516 -17.21 -7.98 -9.09
CA ILE A 516 -17.66 -6.69 -9.61
C ILE A 516 -19.05 -6.84 -10.23
N VAL A 517 -19.96 -5.98 -9.84
CA VAL A 517 -21.32 -5.91 -10.35
C VAL A 517 -21.46 -4.67 -11.24
N PRO A 518 -21.78 -4.83 -12.53
CA PRO A 518 -22.00 -3.70 -13.42
C PRO A 518 -23.10 -2.75 -12.93
N GLY A 519 -22.96 -1.47 -13.24
CA GLY A 519 -23.90 -0.42 -12.85
C GLY A 519 -23.82 0.00 -11.38
N ARG A 520 -22.88 -0.54 -10.59
CA ARG A 520 -22.63 -0.12 -9.21
C ARG A 520 -21.41 0.75 -9.11
N LEU A 521 -21.45 1.61 -8.09
CA LEU A 521 -20.32 2.41 -7.70
C LEU A 521 -19.09 1.56 -7.44
N SER A 522 -17.95 2.09 -7.87
CA SER A 522 -16.68 1.41 -7.73
C SER A 522 -15.65 2.30 -7.04
N PHE A 523 -14.98 1.75 -6.06
CA PHE A 523 -13.82 2.33 -5.40
C PHE A 523 -12.64 1.37 -5.59
N VAL A 524 -11.57 1.86 -6.22
CA VAL A 524 -10.36 1.06 -6.41
C VAL A 524 -9.49 1.21 -5.16
N SER A 525 -9.80 0.44 -4.13
CA SER A 525 -9.21 0.56 -2.78
C SER A 525 -7.76 0.10 -2.70
N GLU A 526 -7.28 -0.65 -3.71
CA GLU A 526 -5.86 -0.98 -3.86
C GLU A 526 -5.50 -1.09 -5.34
N LEU A 527 -4.58 -0.23 -5.77
CA LEU A 527 -3.95 -0.30 -7.09
C LEU A 527 -2.49 0.11 -6.98
N GLY A 528 -1.65 -0.35 -7.89
CA GLY A 528 -0.26 0.11 -7.91
C GLY A 528 0.69 -0.84 -8.61
N TYR A 529 1.95 -0.48 -8.53
CA TYR A 529 3.10 -1.17 -9.07
C TYR A 529 4.26 -1.07 -8.08
N GLY A 530 5.45 -1.57 -8.41
CA GLY A 530 6.60 -1.51 -7.49
C GLY A 530 7.92 -1.26 -8.22
N SER A 531 8.87 -0.71 -7.48
CA SER A 531 10.27 -0.53 -7.88
C SER A 531 11.15 -0.53 -6.64
N LEU A 532 12.41 -0.87 -6.76
CA LEU A 532 13.36 -0.73 -5.66
C LEU A 532 13.42 0.73 -5.18
N PRO A 533 13.53 0.98 -3.87
CA PRO A 533 14.03 2.26 -3.38
C PRO A 533 15.50 2.43 -3.78
N ASN A 534 16.06 3.61 -3.55
CA ASN A 534 17.50 3.81 -3.66
C ASN A 534 18.19 3.08 -2.50
N LEU A 535 18.47 1.78 -2.66
CA LEU A 535 19.03 0.94 -1.60
C LEU A 535 20.39 1.43 -1.09
N PRO A 536 21.36 1.85 -1.93
CA PRO A 536 22.60 2.44 -1.47
C PRO A 536 22.40 3.62 -0.52
N GLN A 537 21.52 4.56 -0.89
CA GLN A 537 21.19 5.72 -0.07
C GLN A 537 20.52 5.31 1.24
N ASN A 538 19.52 4.43 1.18
CA ASN A 538 18.82 3.95 2.37
C ASN A 538 19.76 3.26 3.37
N ASN A 539 20.71 2.48 2.86
CA ASN A 539 21.68 1.78 3.69
C ASN A 539 22.71 2.72 4.29
N GLU A 540 23.05 3.81 3.59
CA GLU A 540 23.91 4.86 4.17
C GLU A 540 23.19 5.57 5.33
N GLU A 541 21.90 5.87 5.21
CA GLU A 541 21.13 6.45 6.30
C GLU A 541 21.07 5.54 7.54
N PHE A 542 20.95 4.21 7.37
CA PHE A 542 21.07 3.27 8.48
C PHE A 542 22.44 3.34 9.15
N ARG A 543 23.53 3.43 8.38
CA ARG A 543 24.90 3.58 8.92
C ARG A 543 25.05 4.86 9.74
N GLN A 544 24.52 5.98 9.24
CA GLN A 544 24.52 7.28 9.94
C GLN A 544 23.71 7.25 11.25
N LYS A 545 22.68 6.42 11.34
CA LYS A 545 21.89 6.18 12.56
C LYS A 545 22.50 5.13 13.50
N GLY A 546 23.74 4.71 13.28
CA GLY A 546 24.44 3.78 14.14
C GLY A 546 24.07 2.30 13.95
N ASN A 547 23.55 1.94 12.78
CA ASN A 547 23.13 0.58 12.42
C ASN A 547 22.13 -0.01 13.44
N PRO A 548 20.93 0.53 13.57
CA PRO A 548 19.92 0.02 14.47
C PRO A 548 19.63 -1.46 14.17
N LEU A 549 19.51 -2.28 15.23
CA LEU A 549 19.30 -3.74 15.12
C LEU A 549 17.86 -4.06 14.65
N THR A 550 17.38 -3.42 13.59
CA THR A 550 16.06 -3.70 13.05
C THR A 550 16.10 -4.81 11.98
N PRO A 551 15.02 -5.60 11.82
CA PRO A 551 14.93 -6.56 10.73
C PRO A 551 15.11 -5.88 9.36
N THR A 552 14.53 -4.70 9.19
CA THR A 552 14.56 -3.87 8.00
C THR A 552 15.98 -3.56 7.53
N MET A 553 16.83 -3.04 8.41
CA MET A 553 18.22 -2.73 8.05
C MET A 553 18.95 -3.95 7.50
N ARG A 554 18.80 -5.09 8.18
CA ARG A 554 19.48 -6.34 7.77
C ARG A 554 19.02 -6.81 6.40
N TYR A 555 17.73 -6.66 6.12
CA TYR A 555 17.17 -7.04 4.85
C TYR A 555 17.63 -6.12 3.72
N HIS A 556 17.62 -4.81 3.92
CA HIS A 556 18.09 -3.84 2.93
C HIS A 556 19.57 -4.02 2.57
N LEU A 557 20.43 -4.25 3.58
CA LEU A 557 21.84 -4.56 3.35
C LEU A 557 22.05 -5.86 2.57
N LYS A 558 21.26 -6.89 2.87
CA LYS A 558 21.29 -8.17 2.13
C LYS A 558 20.87 -7.97 0.67
N LEU A 559 19.76 -7.24 0.45
CA LEU A 559 19.24 -6.99 -0.89
C LEU A 559 20.24 -6.25 -1.79
N GLU A 560 20.83 -5.16 -1.31
CA GLU A 560 21.84 -4.40 -2.05
C GLU A 560 22.95 -5.34 -2.52
N LYS A 561 23.58 -6.03 -1.58
CA LYS A 561 24.71 -6.92 -1.84
C LYS A 561 24.39 -8.05 -2.81
N GLU A 562 23.28 -8.75 -2.61
CA GLU A 562 22.97 -9.96 -3.39
C GLU A 562 22.39 -9.62 -4.75
N LEU A 563 21.62 -8.51 -4.91
CA LEU A 563 21.16 -8.05 -6.20
C LEU A 563 22.31 -7.58 -7.07
N GLU A 564 23.26 -6.83 -6.49
CA GLU A 564 24.44 -6.41 -7.23
C GLU A 564 25.26 -7.62 -7.72
N GLN A 565 25.43 -8.64 -6.89
CA GLN A 565 26.10 -9.88 -7.31
C GLN A 565 25.34 -10.60 -8.45
N MET A 566 24.02 -10.60 -8.44
CA MET A 566 23.24 -11.20 -9.52
C MET A 566 23.30 -10.37 -10.80
N MET A 567 23.35 -9.05 -10.70
CA MET A 567 23.58 -8.17 -11.85
C MET A 567 24.93 -8.49 -12.53
N GLN A 568 26.01 -8.57 -11.75
CA GLN A 568 27.34 -8.96 -12.24
C GLN A 568 27.34 -10.34 -12.88
N LYS A 569 26.75 -11.34 -12.21
CA LYS A 569 26.65 -12.72 -12.71
C LYS A 569 25.96 -12.82 -14.07
N THR A 570 24.97 -12.00 -14.31
CA THR A 570 24.15 -11.99 -15.55
C THR A 570 24.70 -11.04 -16.59
N GLY A 571 25.67 -10.17 -16.26
CA GLY A 571 26.19 -9.10 -17.10
C GLY A 571 25.17 -8.00 -17.38
N PHE A 572 24.21 -7.80 -16.47
CA PHE A 572 23.29 -6.65 -16.52
C PHE A 572 23.85 -5.42 -15.80
N ASP A 573 24.87 -5.58 -14.96
CA ASP A 573 25.59 -4.48 -14.33
C ASP A 573 26.14 -3.48 -15.35
N HIS A 574 26.59 -3.96 -16.53
CA HIS A 574 27.10 -3.09 -17.59
C HIS A 574 26.04 -2.19 -18.29
N LEU A 575 24.75 -2.39 -17.99
CA LEU A 575 23.68 -1.55 -18.55
C LEU A 575 23.48 -0.25 -17.78
N PHE A 576 24.08 -0.14 -16.61
CA PHE A 576 23.91 0.99 -15.69
C PHE A 576 25.28 1.45 -15.18
N ASP A 577 25.42 2.75 -14.93
CA ASP A 577 26.68 3.30 -14.41
C ASP A 577 27.05 2.72 -13.03
N ASN A 578 26.04 2.38 -12.23
CA ASN A 578 26.18 1.75 -10.93
C ASN A 578 24.84 1.14 -10.46
N PHE A 579 24.83 0.50 -9.31
CA PHE A 579 23.64 -0.14 -8.77
C PHE A 579 22.53 0.87 -8.38
N GLU A 580 22.91 2.09 -7.97
CA GLU A 580 21.95 3.18 -7.73
C GLU A 580 21.18 3.53 -9.01
N ALA A 581 21.87 3.68 -10.15
CA ALA A 581 21.24 3.95 -11.44
C ALA A 581 20.23 2.85 -11.84
N PHE A 582 20.51 1.58 -11.53
CA PHE A 582 19.56 0.49 -11.70
C PHE A 582 18.31 0.64 -10.84
N CYS A 583 18.46 1.03 -9.57
CA CYS A 583 17.32 1.30 -8.69
C CYS A 583 16.46 2.44 -9.23
N LEU A 584 17.09 3.54 -9.66
CA LEU A 584 16.40 4.73 -10.19
C LEU A 584 15.68 4.45 -11.51
N ALA A 585 16.30 3.70 -12.43
CA ALA A 585 15.68 3.32 -13.71
C ALA A 585 14.36 2.53 -13.52
N GLN A 586 14.25 1.72 -12.48
CA GLN A 586 12.99 1.04 -12.14
C GLN A 586 11.90 2.03 -11.69
N GLN A 587 12.29 3.11 -11.03
CA GLN A 587 11.36 4.12 -10.51
C GLN A 587 10.65 4.86 -11.64
N THR A 588 11.34 5.12 -12.75
CA THR A 588 10.71 5.73 -13.94
C THR A 588 9.59 4.85 -14.49
N ALA A 589 9.83 3.54 -14.64
CA ALA A 589 8.80 2.60 -15.08
C ALA A 589 7.62 2.50 -14.09
N HIS A 590 7.89 2.54 -12.80
CA HIS A 590 6.88 2.56 -11.74
C HIS A 590 6.02 3.84 -11.79
N GLY A 591 6.66 5.00 -11.90
CA GLY A 591 5.97 6.29 -11.99
C GLY A 591 5.05 6.36 -13.20
N MET A 592 5.52 5.91 -14.36
CA MET A 592 4.72 5.86 -15.58
C MET A 592 3.52 4.91 -15.42
N ALA A 593 3.70 3.74 -14.81
CA ALA A 593 2.61 2.80 -14.57
C ALA A 593 1.54 3.41 -13.64
N ASN A 594 1.94 4.02 -12.52
CA ASN A 594 1.00 4.71 -11.63
C ASN A 594 0.23 5.82 -12.37
N LYS A 595 0.95 6.68 -13.12
CA LYS A 595 0.33 7.74 -13.90
C LYS A 595 -0.75 7.20 -14.85
N ARG A 596 -0.43 6.16 -15.64
CA ARG A 596 -1.39 5.56 -16.59
C ARG A 596 -2.59 4.93 -15.89
N LEU A 597 -2.40 4.27 -14.75
CA LEU A 597 -3.50 3.70 -13.97
C LEU A 597 -4.42 4.78 -13.40
N LEU A 598 -3.86 5.87 -12.87
CA LEU A 598 -4.63 6.99 -12.34
C LEU A 598 -5.38 7.73 -13.46
N GLU A 599 -4.76 7.96 -14.61
CA GLU A 599 -5.42 8.55 -15.77
C GLU A 599 -6.62 7.71 -16.22
N ALA A 600 -6.45 6.37 -16.33
CA ALA A 600 -7.53 5.46 -16.70
C ALA A 600 -8.66 5.47 -15.67
N THR A 601 -8.33 5.36 -14.39
CA THR A 601 -9.30 5.32 -13.30
C THR A 601 -10.09 6.62 -13.21
N ARG A 602 -9.44 7.77 -13.34
CA ARG A 602 -10.07 9.10 -13.28
C ARG A 602 -10.88 9.47 -14.54
N SER A 603 -10.60 8.81 -15.66
CA SER A 603 -11.40 8.93 -16.88
C SER A 603 -12.68 8.08 -16.85
N ASN A 604 -12.93 7.34 -15.77
CA ASN A 604 -14.09 6.46 -15.61
C ASN A 604 -15.14 7.10 -14.69
N PRO A 605 -16.34 7.42 -15.20
CA PRO A 605 -17.39 8.06 -14.40
C PRO A 605 -18.01 7.14 -13.34
N ASN A 606 -17.83 5.81 -13.45
CA ASN A 606 -18.34 4.84 -12.48
C ASN A 606 -17.42 4.68 -11.26
N VAL A 607 -16.19 5.23 -11.30
CA VAL A 607 -15.23 5.16 -10.21
C VAL A 607 -15.26 6.46 -9.40
N ILE A 608 -15.52 6.35 -8.10
CA ILE A 608 -15.69 7.49 -7.19
C ILE A 608 -14.44 7.78 -6.36
N GLY A 609 -13.39 7.03 -6.56
CA GLY A 609 -12.12 7.22 -5.90
C GLY A 609 -11.21 6.00 -6.00
N TYR A 610 -10.00 6.17 -5.50
CA TYR A 610 -8.98 5.13 -5.49
C TYR A 610 -8.03 5.27 -4.30
N CYS A 611 -7.24 4.21 -4.06
CA CYS A 611 -6.14 4.21 -3.11
C CYS A 611 -4.88 3.65 -3.77
N VAL A 612 -3.88 4.51 -3.94
CA VAL A 612 -2.57 4.10 -4.49
C VAL A 612 -1.79 3.34 -3.43
N HIS A 613 -1.33 2.17 -3.76
CA HIS A 613 -0.48 1.35 -2.93
C HIS A 613 0.99 1.55 -3.34
N ALA A 614 1.83 2.31 -2.58
CA ALA A 614 1.55 2.93 -1.30
C ALA A 614 2.25 4.31 -1.15
N LEU A 615 1.93 5.05 -0.09
CA LEU A 615 2.70 6.25 0.28
C LEU A 615 4.09 5.85 0.73
N THR A 616 4.16 5.04 1.79
CA THR A 616 5.39 4.43 2.29
C THR A 616 5.22 2.92 2.26
N ALA A 617 6.25 2.22 1.85
CA ALA A 617 6.27 0.78 1.86
C ALA A 617 7.05 0.28 3.07
N GLY A 618 6.54 -0.76 3.70
CA GLY A 618 7.29 -1.52 4.67
C GLY A 618 8.13 -2.62 4.00
N ASP A 619 8.74 -3.46 4.82
CA ASP A 619 9.68 -4.45 4.32
C ASP A 619 9.05 -5.47 3.36
N TRP A 620 7.83 -5.88 3.61
CA TRP A 620 7.17 -6.88 2.78
C TRP A 620 6.62 -6.33 1.45
N ILE A 621 6.38 -5.01 1.40
CA ILE A 621 5.92 -4.28 0.20
C ILE A 621 6.92 -3.20 -0.23
N MET A 622 8.19 -3.39 0.08
CA MET A 622 9.26 -2.40 -0.06
C MET A 622 9.27 -1.67 -1.41
N GLY A 623 8.88 -2.35 -2.47
CA GLY A 623 8.81 -1.74 -3.80
C GLY A 623 7.65 -0.76 -4.00
N ALA A 624 6.56 -0.86 -3.26
CA ALA A 624 5.30 -0.16 -3.59
C ALA A 624 5.32 1.35 -3.30
N GLY A 625 6.15 1.82 -2.35
CA GLY A 625 6.10 3.22 -1.87
C GLY A 625 6.41 4.28 -2.91
N LEU A 626 5.67 5.40 -2.84
CA LEU A 626 6.04 6.67 -3.47
C LEU A 626 7.24 7.29 -2.75
N LEU A 627 7.33 7.04 -1.46
CA LEU A 627 8.43 7.40 -0.59
C LEU A 627 9.19 6.15 -0.19
N ASP A 628 10.47 6.28 0.06
CA ASP A 628 11.26 5.23 0.67
C ASP A 628 10.97 5.11 2.19
N LEU A 629 11.69 4.20 2.87
CA LEU A 629 11.52 3.97 4.29
C LEU A 629 11.86 5.22 5.14
N TRP A 630 12.80 6.06 4.67
CA TRP A 630 13.23 7.30 5.32
C TRP A 630 12.36 8.51 4.96
N ARG A 631 11.27 8.30 4.19
CA ARG A 631 10.36 9.33 3.66
C ARG A 631 11.01 10.26 2.63
N ASN A 632 12.00 9.77 1.91
CA ASN A 632 12.49 10.46 0.74
C ASN A 632 11.62 10.08 -0.48
N PRO A 633 11.20 11.04 -1.31
CA PRO A 633 10.48 10.73 -2.53
C PRO A 633 11.31 9.86 -3.48
N LYS A 634 10.71 8.77 -3.97
CA LYS A 634 11.21 8.11 -5.17
C LYS A 634 10.88 9.01 -6.34
N THR A 635 11.82 9.78 -6.81
CA THR A 635 11.62 11.01 -7.60
C THR A 635 10.60 10.86 -8.71
N ASP A 636 10.82 9.95 -9.67
CA ASP A 636 9.91 9.77 -10.80
C ASP A 636 8.56 9.19 -10.38
N VAL A 637 8.56 8.27 -9.42
CA VAL A 637 7.31 7.68 -8.90
C VAL A 637 6.44 8.74 -8.26
N TYR A 638 7.05 9.58 -7.43
CA TYR A 638 6.34 10.64 -6.72
C TYR A 638 5.82 11.70 -7.67
N GLU A 639 6.68 12.26 -8.54
CA GLU A 639 6.29 13.36 -9.43
C GLU A 639 5.27 12.93 -10.49
N MET A 640 5.42 11.76 -11.12
CA MET A 640 4.46 11.26 -12.11
C MET A 640 3.11 10.91 -11.47
N THR A 641 3.12 10.35 -10.25
CA THR A 641 1.89 10.11 -9.48
C THR A 641 1.22 11.44 -9.14
N LYS A 642 1.98 12.41 -8.64
CA LYS A 642 1.51 13.77 -8.32
C LYS A 642 0.87 14.45 -9.55
N GLU A 643 1.49 14.37 -10.72
CA GLU A 643 0.96 14.95 -11.96
C GLU A 643 -0.42 14.38 -12.28
N ALA A 644 -0.61 13.06 -12.20
CA ALA A 644 -1.90 12.40 -12.46
C ALA A 644 -2.93 12.58 -11.33
N ASN A 645 -2.51 13.02 -10.15
CA ASN A 645 -3.34 13.11 -8.94
C ASN A 645 -3.86 14.53 -8.63
N GLN A 646 -3.57 15.53 -9.49
CA GLN A 646 -4.05 16.90 -9.32
C GLN A 646 -5.56 16.99 -9.48
N GLU A 647 -6.21 18.05 -8.97
CA GLU A 647 -7.66 18.26 -9.08
C GLU A 647 -8.13 18.42 -10.54
N GLN A 648 -7.24 18.91 -11.38
CA GLN A 648 -7.47 19.08 -12.82
C GLN A 648 -6.34 18.41 -13.58
N ILE A 649 -6.68 17.45 -14.43
CA ILE A 649 -5.71 16.77 -15.29
C ILE A 649 -6.20 16.71 -16.73
N VAL A 650 -5.28 16.47 -17.64
CA VAL A 650 -5.57 16.10 -19.03
C VAL A 650 -4.90 14.77 -19.33
N THR A 651 -5.65 13.78 -19.79
CA THR A 651 -5.10 12.50 -20.23
C THR A 651 -4.82 12.53 -21.72
N LEU A 652 -3.85 11.76 -22.16
CA LEU A 652 -3.47 11.68 -23.56
C LEU A 652 -3.12 10.23 -23.90
N ARG A 653 -3.72 9.72 -24.96
CA ARG A 653 -3.41 8.40 -25.53
C ARG A 653 -3.28 8.45 -27.03
N VAL A 654 -2.38 7.63 -27.57
CA VAL A 654 -2.23 7.35 -29.00
C VAL A 654 -2.39 5.83 -29.20
N MET A 655 -3.30 5.43 -30.07
CA MET A 655 -3.72 4.04 -30.23
C MET A 655 -3.75 3.58 -31.69
N PRO A 656 -3.03 2.51 -32.05
CA PRO A 656 -2.08 1.78 -31.20
C PRO A 656 -0.82 2.60 -30.91
N ARG A 657 -0.11 2.28 -29.83
CA ARG A 657 1.16 2.92 -29.49
C ARG A 657 2.24 2.61 -30.54
N ASN A 658 2.30 1.38 -31.01
CA ASN A 658 3.16 0.92 -32.08
C ASN A 658 2.31 0.70 -33.34
N SER A 659 2.56 1.45 -34.42
CA SER A 659 1.79 1.36 -35.66
C SER A 659 2.68 0.92 -36.81
N TYR A 660 2.07 0.32 -37.83
CA TYR A 660 2.73 0.14 -39.13
C TYR A 660 2.64 1.42 -39.94
N SER A 661 3.63 1.69 -40.76
CA SER A 661 3.62 2.75 -41.76
C SER A 661 2.36 2.66 -42.64
N GLY A 662 1.68 3.80 -42.84
CA GLY A 662 0.40 3.88 -43.52
C GLY A 662 -0.87 3.65 -42.65
N VAL A 663 -0.69 3.29 -41.39
CA VAL A 663 -1.81 3.23 -40.40
C VAL A 663 -1.83 4.53 -39.59
N ASN A 664 -2.92 5.25 -39.69
CA ASN A 664 -3.13 6.47 -38.87
C ASN A 664 -3.55 6.11 -37.44
N PRO A 665 -2.79 6.49 -36.43
CA PRO A 665 -3.17 6.21 -35.06
C PRO A 665 -4.29 7.12 -34.59
N LYS A 666 -5.15 6.63 -33.73
CA LYS A 666 -6.20 7.40 -33.06
C LYS A 666 -5.63 8.10 -31.82
N VAL A 667 -5.90 9.39 -31.68
CA VAL A 667 -5.58 10.18 -30.49
C VAL A 667 -6.82 10.37 -29.65
N GLU A 668 -6.68 10.22 -28.35
CA GLU A 668 -7.71 10.52 -27.36
C GLU A 668 -7.17 11.52 -26.34
N VAL A 669 -7.90 12.62 -26.13
CA VAL A 669 -7.61 13.64 -25.11
C VAL A 669 -8.83 13.87 -24.25
N ILE A 670 -8.71 13.60 -22.95
CA ILE A 670 -9.79 13.75 -21.96
C ILE A 670 -9.30 14.68 -20.85
N GLY A 671 -10.10 15.69 -20.54
CA GLY A 671 -9.92 16.54 -19.35
C GLY A 671 -10.74 15.98 -18.18
N VAL A 672 -10.16 15.98 -16.98
CA VAL A 672 -10.86 15.64 -15.73
C VAL A 672 -10.76 16.82 -14.79
N ASN A 673 -11.88 17.21 -14.17
CA ASN A 673 -11.99 18.38 -13.31
C ASN A 673 -12.85 18.08 -12.08
N GLU A 674 -12.25 18.14 -10.90
CA GLU A 674 -12.96 18.00 -9.62
C GLU A 674 -13.67 19.29 -9.18
N ASN A 675 -13.32 20.42 -9.78
CA ASN A 675 -13.81 21.75 -9.44
C ASN A 675 -14.95 22.21 -10.38
N MET A 676 -15.46 23.42 -10.14
CA MET A 676 -16.45 24.04 -11.04
C MET A 676 -15.88 24.24 -12.46
N GLU A 677 -16.78 24.33 -13.43
CA GLU A 677 -16.47 24.57 -14.84
C GLU A 677 -15.56 25.79 -15.05
N ILE A 678 -14.58 25.61 -15.90
CA ILE A 678 -13.69 26.70 -16.33
C ILE A 678 -13.65 26.78 -17.87
N LYS A 679 -13.52 28.01 -18.40
CA LYS A 679 -13.21 28.20 -19.80
C LYS A 679 -11.77 27.78 -20.06
N ALA A 680 -11.59 26.82 -20.94
CA ALA A 680 -10.31 26.19 -21.22
C ALA A 680 -9.98 26.16 -22.71
N GLN A 681 -8.70 26.04 -23.00
CA GLN A 681 -8.11 25.91 -24.32
C GLN A 681 -7.15 24.71 -24.28
N ILE A 682 -7.34 23.80 -25.25
CA ILE A 682 -6.42 22.68 -25.47
C ILE A 682 -5.49 23.02 -26.61
N HIS A 683 -4.20 22.84 -26.38
CA HIS A 683 -3.16 22.91 -27.41
C HIS A 683 -2.52 21.51 -27.53
N PHE A 684 -2.86 20.81 -28.62
CA PHE A 684 -2.36 19.47 -28.93
C PHE A 684 -1.31 19.57 -30.03
N GLN A 685 -0.16 18.92 -29.87
CA GLN A 685 0.96 18.93 -30.79
C GLN A 685 1.60 17.53 -30.89
N VAL A 686 2.15 17.21 -32.07
CA VAL A 686 2.97 16.01 -32.28
C VAL A 686 4.34 16.45 -32.80
N PHE A 687 5.38 15.91 -32.21
CA PHE A 687 6.78 16.17 -32.57
C PHE A 687 7.49 14.88 -32.95
N ASP A 688 8.48 15.00 -33.82
CA ASP A 688 9.46 13.94 -34.07
C ASP A 688 10.62 13.99 -33.03
N THR A 689 11.57 13.07 -33.10
CA THR A 689 12.75 13.01 -32.21
C THR A 689 13.71 14.19 -32.35
N SER A 690 13.59 14.98 -33.41
CA SER A 690 14.35 16.20 -33.66
C SER A 690 13.62 17.47 -33.22
N GLU A 691 12.50 17.32 -32.46
CA GLU A 691 11.62 18.40 -32.01
C GLU A 691 10.96 19.18 -33.20
N ASN A 692 10.86 18.59 -34.39
CA ASN A 692 10.08 19.19 -35.48
C ASN A 692 8.60 18.98 -35.23
N LEU A 693 7.82 20.08 -35.38
CA LEU A 693 6.38 20.04 -35.23
C LEU A 693 5.74 19.38 -36.48
N ILE A 694 5.03 18.27 -36.27
CA ILE A 694 4.36 17.49 -37.30
C ILE A 694 2.89 17.83 -37.39
N ILE A 695 2.21 17.89 -36.23
CA ILE A 695 0.76 18.18 -36.13
C ILE A 695 0.55 19.19 -35.02
N GLU A 696 -0.37 20.13 -35.28
CA GLU A 696 -0.83 21.09 -34.31
C GLU A 696 -2.35 21.25 -34.40
N LYS A 697 -3.03 21.25 -33.27
CA LYS A 697 -4.46 21.51 -33.12
C LYS A 697 -4.74 22.34 -31.87
N GLU A 698 -5.59 23.33 -32.05
CA GLU A 698 -6.07 24.15 -30.95
C GLU A 698 -7.59 24.02 -30.83
N LEU A 699 -8.10 23.79 -29.63
CA LEU A 699 -9.51 23.61 -29.34
C LEU A 699 -9.93 24.48 -28.18
N HIS A 700 -11.02 25.20 -28.37
CA HIS A 700 -11.66 26.01 -27.33
C HIS A 700 -12.93 25.32 -26.86
N LYS A 701 -12.86 24.68 -25.71
CA LYS A 701 -13.98 23.98 -25.10
C LYS A 701 -13.87 24.08 -23.58
N PRO A 702 -14.96 24.41 -22.86
CA PRO A 702 -14.90 24.46 -21.40
C PRO A 702 -14.51 23.11 -20.81
N LEU A 703 -13.74 23.14 -19.74
CA LEU A 703 -13.48 21.99 -18.90
C LEU A 703 -14.60 21.93 -17.86
N THR A 704 -15.58 21.08 -18.10
CA THR A 704 -16.73 20.90 -17.20
C THR A 704 -16.31 20.17 -15.93
N GLN A 705 -17.08 20.28 -14.86
CA GLN A 705 -16.90 19.40 -13.71
C GLN A 705 -17.12 17.95 -14.14
N GLY A 706 -16.26 17.03 -13.68
CA GLY A 706 -16.22 15.65 -14.10
C GLY A 706 -15.32 15.44 -15.32
N ILE A 707 -15.81 14.80 -16.36
CA ILE A 707 -15.05 14.33 -17.52
C ILE A 707 -15.45 15.10 -18.77
N THR A 708 -14.45 15.62 -19.50
CA THR A 708 -14.65 16.33 -20.77
C THR A 708 -13.80 15.69 -21.86
N SER A 709 -14.41 15.11 -22.89
CA SER A 709 -13.68 14.64 -24.08
C SER A 709 -13.36 15.82 -25.00
N TYR A 710 -12.08 16.00 -25.33
CA TYR A 710 -11.59 17.04 -26.23
C TYR A 710 -11.30 16.52 -27.64
N LEU A 711 -10.58 15.41 -27.73
CA LEU A 711 -10.22 14.75 -28.99
C LEU A 711 -10.54 13.26 -28.92
N SER A 712 -11.03 12.69 -30.00
CA SER A 712 -11.17 11.24 -30.20
C SER A 712 -11.19 10.97 -31.70
N GLU A 713 -10.04 11.10 -32.38
CA GLU A 713 -9.94 11.03 -33.84
C GLU A 713 -8.60 10.45 -34.31
N GLU A 714 -8.56 10.01 -35.57
CA GLU A 714 -7.32 9.62 -36.22
C GLU A 714 -6.49 10.84 -36.62
N ILE A 715 -5.18 10.76 -36.43
CA ILE A 715 -4.23 11.77 -36.90
C ILE A 715 -3.52 11.27 -38.12
N ASN A 716 -3.35 12.13 -39.11
CA ASN A 716 -2.67 11.78 -40.38
C ASN A 716 -1.15 11.72 -40.16
N MET A 717 -0.61 10.51 -40.16
CA MET A 717 0.81 10.21 -40.05
C MET A 717 1.34 9.50 -41.32
N SER A 718 0.58 9.58 -42.45
CA SER A 718 0.91 8.89 -43.68
C SER A 718 2.32 9.29 -44.21
N GLY A 719 3.14 8.32 -44.55
CA GLY A 719 4.50 8.53 -45.07
C GLY A 719 5.56 8.86 -44.01
N LEU A 720 5.21 8.82 -42.73
CA LEU A 720 6.11 9.05 -41.61
C LEU A 720 6.44 7.71 -40.92
N THR A 721 7.69 7.59 -40.49
CA THR A 721 8.19 6.46 -39.68
C THR A 721 9.15 6.98 -38.62
N GLY A 722 9.33 6.21 -37.56
CA GLY A 722 10.18 6.55 -36.43
C GLY A 722 9.42 6.76 -35.12
N SER A 723 10.06 7.40 -34.18
CA SER A 723 9.49 7.71 -32.87
C SER A 723 8.95 9.13 -32.84
N PHE A 724 7.78 9.30 -32.19
CA PHE A 724 7.06 10.55 -32.08
C PHE A 724 6.60 10.78 -30.66
N GLN A 725 6.42 12.04 -30.27
CA GLN A 725 5.82 12.42 -29.02
C GLN A 725 4.61 13.32 -29.27
N ALA A 726 3.44 12.85 -28.83
CA ALA A 726 2.25 13.69 -28.70
C ALA A 726 2.32 14.46 -27.38
N ARG A 727 1.98 15.75 -27.41
CA ARG A 727 1.95 16.65 -26.26
C ARG A 727 0.62 17.36 -26.20
N VAL A 728 0.07 17.54 -25.01
CA VAL A 728 -1.12 18.32 -24.77
C VAL A 728 -0.92 19.29 -23.62
N LYS A 729 -1.38 20.53 -23.81
CA LYS A 729 -1.43 21.57 -22.78
C LYS A 729 -2.87 22.06 -22.64
N LEU A 730 -3.40 22.02 -21.43
CA LEU A 730 -4.68 22.60 -21.05
C LEU A 730 -4.38 23.95 -20.40
N LYS A 731 -4.96 25.03 -20.93
CA LYS A 731 -4.76 26.41 -20.44
C LYS A 731 -6.08 27.04 -20.10
N ASP A 732 -6.10 27.99 -19.17
CA ASP A 732 -7.23 28.85 -18.91
C ASP A 732 -7.36 29.95 -19.99
N LYS A 733 -8.44 30.72 -19.93
CA LYS A 733 -8.67 31.85 -20.85
C LYS A 733 -7.61 32.95 -20.78
N LYS A 734 -6.78 32.98 -19.76
CA LYS A 734 -5.67 33.95 -19.61
C LYS A 734 -4.34 33.38 -20.14
N GLY A 735 -4.35 32.13 -20.60
CA GLY A 735 -3.16 31.42 -21.07
C GLY A 735 -2.35 30.72 -19.98
N ASN A 736 -2.81 30.72 -18.72
CA ASN A 736 -2.11 30.02 -17.63
C ASN A 736 -2.25 28.51 -17.84
N LEU A 737 -1.16 27.79 -17.64
CA LEU A 737 -1.15 26.33 -17.69
C LEU A 737 -1.92 25.73 -16.51
N ILE A 738 -2.93 24.92 -16.82
CA ILE A 738 -3.73 24.16 -15.83
C ILE A 738 -3.16 22.75 -15.69
N ALA A 739 -3.01 22.05 -16.83
CA ALA A 739 -2.49 20.69 -16.87
C ALA A 739 -1.74 20.46 -18.20
N LYS A 740 -0.86 19.46 -18.19
CA LYS A 740 -0.15 19.00 -19.39
C LYS A 740 -0.03 17.49 -19.37
N ASN A 741 0.20 16.90 -20.53
CA ASN A 741 0.53 15.48 -20.66
C ASN A 741 1.34 15.23 -21.94
N SER A 742 2.01 14.08 -21.99
CA SER A 742 2.70 13.60 -23.16
C SER A 742 2.56 12.09 -23.33
N PHE A 743 2.70 11.63 -24.56
CA PHE A 743 2.60 10.22 -24.91
C PHE A 743 3.53 9.91 -26.06
N ASP A 744 4.46 8.96 -25.84
CA ASP A 744 5.39 8.51 -26.88
C ASP A 744 4.77 7.37 -27.69
N PHE A 745 4.93 7.40 -29.00
CA PHE A 745 4.45 6.37 -29.90
C PHE A 745 5.40 6.19 -31.08
N ASP A 746 5.35 5.00 -31.72
CA ASP A 746 6.25 4.64 -32.78
C ASP A 746 5.50 4.18 -34.02
N ILE A 747 6.04 4.53 -35.19
CA ILE A 747 5.55 4.07 -36.48
C ILE A 747 6.69 3.34 -37.16
N PHE A 748 6.49 2.06 -37.45
CA PHE A 748 7.48 1.17 -38.00
C PHE A 748 7.20 0.93 -39.48
N ASP A 749 8.26 0.83 -40.29
CA ASP A 749 8.14 0.26 -41.63
C ASP A 749 7.69 -1.20 -41.58
N SER A 750 7.07 -1.65 -42.63
CA SER A 750 6.76 -3.07 -42.82
C SER A 750 8.04 -3.90 -42.80
N VAL A 751 8.08 -4.89 -41.92
CA VAL A 751 9.24 -5.79 -41.82
C VAL A 751 9.28 -6.70 -43.03
N VAL A 752 10.42 -6.68 -43.75
CA VAL A 752 10.72 -7.58 -44.88
C VAL A 752 11.52 -8.75 -44.34
N PHE A 753 10.94 -9.94 -44.49
CA PHE A 753 11.62 -11.18 -44.13
C PHE A 753 12.40 -11.67 -45.34
N ASP A 754 13.71 -11.73 -45.20
CA ASP A 754 14.60 -12.29 -46.22
C ASP A 754 15.18 -13.63 -45.70
N SER A 755 14.91 -14.70 -46.38
CA SER A 755 15.45 -16.03 -46.07
C SER A 755 15.79 -16.78 -47.34
N ASP A 756 17.06 -17.04 -47.50
CA ASP A 756 17.59 -17.79 -48.67
C ASP A 756 17.03 -19.22 -48.79
N LYS A 757 16.52 -19.76 -47.68
CA LYS A 757 15.96 -21.11 -47.60
C LYS A 757 14.61 -21.10 -46.87
N PRO A 758 13.70 -22.02 -47.22
CA PRO A 758 12.46 -22.20 -46.46
C PRO A 758 12.74 -22.49 -45.00
N LEU A 759 11.93 -21.84 -44.10
CA LEU A 759 11.97 -22.12 -42.69
C LEU A 759 11.36 -23.50 -42.40
N ARG A 760 11.96 -24.27 -41.49
CA ARG A 760 11.41 -25.57 -41.05
C ARG A 760 10.63 -25.34 -39.78
N VAL A 761 9.32 -25.54 -39.83
CA VAL A 761 8.42 -25.06 -38.80
C VAL A 761 7.80 -26.20 -37.98
N ILE A 762 7.87 -26.10 -36.67
CA ILE A 762 7.13 -26.91 -35.71
C ILE A 762 6.02 -26.05 -35.09
N ASP A 763 4.82 -26.10 -35.67
CA ASP A 763 3.71 -25.24 -35.20
C ASP A 763 2.40 -26.03 -35.15
N PRO A 764 2.16 -26.73 -34.03
CA PRO A 764 0.97 -27.59 -33.89
C PRO A 764 -0.34 -26.81 -33.74
N GLN A 765 -0.29 -25.49 -33.45
CA GLN A 765 -1.45 -24.62 -33.34
C GLN A 765 -1.77 -23.92 -34.65
N GLY A 766 -0.78 -23.73 -35.49
CA GLY A 766 -0.91 -23.12 -36.82
C GLY A 766 -0.76 -21.61 -36.87
N ASP A 767 -0.67 -20.93 -35.73
CA ASP A 767 -0.66 -19.47 -35.65
C ASP A 767 0.56 -18.86 -36.37
N LEU A 768 1.74 -19.45 -36.18
CA LEU A 768 2.95 -19.02 -36.86
C LEU A 768 2.84 -19.26 -38.35
N LYS A 769 2.34 -20.43 -38.81
CA LYS A 769 2.16 -20.77 -40.20
C LYS A 769 1.17 -19.84 -40.92
N ILE A 770 0.08 -19.45 -40.22
CA ILE A 770 -0.88 -18.48 -40.76
C ILE A 770 -0.17 -17.14 -41.04
N PHE A 771 0.64 -16.66 -40.09
CA PHE A 771 1.40 -15.44 -40.23
C PHE A 771 2.41 -15.55 -41.40
N LEU A 772 3.22 -16.60 -41.46
CA LEU A 772 4.19 -16.83 -42.51
C LEU A 772 3.54 -16.86 -43.90
N THR A 773 2.40 -17.54 -44.04
CA THR A 773 1.60 -17.56 -45.26
C THR A 773 1.13 -16.16 -45.66
N LYS A 774 0.57 -15.40 -44.69
CA LYS A 774 0.08 -14.02 -44.93
C LYS A 774 1.19 -13.08 -45.42
N LYS A 775 2.41 -13.30 -44.94
CA LYS A 775 3.59 -12.49 -45.31
C LYS A 775 4.35 -13.03 -46.52
N ASN A 776 3.90 -14.12 -47.16
CA ASN A 776 4.55 -14.79 -48.28
C ASN A 776 5.97 -15.30 -47.94
N ILE A 777 6.19 -15.69 -46.65
CA ILE A 777 7.48 -16.26 -46.21
C ILE A 777 7.48 -17.75 -46.51
N SER A 778 8.51 -18.25 -47.19
CA SER A 778 8.64 -19.66 -47.55
C SER A 778 8.92 -20.51 -46.30
N PHE A 779 8.11 -21.55 -46.09
CA PHE A 779 8.33 -22.51 -45.01
C PHE A 779 7.87 -23.93 -45.42
N VAL A 780 8.38 -24.91 -44.70
CA VAL A 780 7.96 -26.35 -44.77
C VAL A 780 7.75 -26.85 -43.35
N ASP A 781 6.91 -27.89 -43.19
CA ASP A 781 6.80 -28.55 -41.93
C ASP A 781 8.09 -29.28 -41.57
N PHE A 782 8.49 -29.25 -40.29
CA PHE A 782 9.67 -29.99 -39.86
C PHE A 782 9.40 -31.50 -39.92
N ASP A 783 10.13 -32.22 -40.79
CA ASP A 783 10.17 -33.67 -40.88
C ASP A 783 11.49 -34.19 -40.27
N PRO A 784 11.45 -35.00 -39.20
CA PRO A 784 12.68 -35.55 -38.62
C PRO A 784 13.41 -36.53 -39.50
N ASN A 785 12.79 -37.01 -40.58
CA ASN A 785 13.40 -37.91 -41.53
C ASN A 785 14.12 -37.19 -42.69
N GLU A 786 13.87 -35.90 -42.88
CA GLU A 786 14.49 -35.06 -43.87
C GLU A 786 15.63 -34.25 -43.25
N HIS A 787 16.87 -34.62 -43.50
CA HIS A 787 18.05 -33.85 -43.01
C HIS A 787 18.39 -32.71 -43.98
N ALA A 788 17.44 -31.86 -44.28
CA ALA A 788 17.59 -30.81 -45.27
C ALA A 788 18.50 -29.64 -44.82
N GLY A 789 18.96 -29.61 -43.58
CA GLY A 789 19.65 -28.48 -42.98
C GLY A 789 18.78 -27.21 -42.94
N GLY A 790 19.26 -26.14 -42.32
CA GLY A 790 18.55 -24.89 -42.20
C GLY A 790 17.98 -24.62 -40.80
N LEU A 791 17.31 -23.49 -40.65
CA LEU A 791 16.78 -23.02 -39.37
C LEU A 791 15.46 -23.72 -39.07
N ILE A 792 15.37 -24.30 -37.87
CA ILE A 792 14.13 -24.83 -37.32
C ILE A 792 13.51 -23.77 -36.40
N ILE A 793 12.21 -23.50 -36.59
CA ILE A 793 11.47 -22.56 -35.71
C ILE A 793 10.30 -23.32 -35.10
N SER A 794 10.23 -23.31 -33.78
CA SER A 794 9.06 -23.78 -33.03
C SER A 794 8.14 -22.62 -32.72
N GLY A 795 6.85 -22.77 -33.03
CA GLY A 795 5.78 -21.91 -32.54
C GLY A 795 5.52 -22.08 -31.03
N SER A 796 4.36 -21.62 -30.56
CA SER A 796 3.98 -21.73 -29.15
C SER A 796 4.04 -23.15 -28.66
N VAL A 797 4.78 -23.39 -27.58
CA VAL A 797 4.88 -24.71 -26.95
C VAL A 797 3.60 -24.98 -26.14
N PRO A 798 2.82 -26.03 -26.42
CA PRO A 798 1.61 -26.34 -25.69
C PRO A 798 1.88 -26.58 -24.19
N ARG A 799 1.08 -25.95 -23.30
CA ARG A 799 1.21 -26.16 -21.85
C ARG A 799 0.95 -27.59 -21.37
N SER A 800 0.06 -28.30 -22.06
CA SER A 800 -0.14 -29.74 -21.88
C SER A 800 0.60 -30.46 -23.02
N GLY A 801 1.71 -31.13 -22.69
CA GLY A 801 2.50 -31.81 -23.68
C GLY A 801 1.68 -32.74 -24.55
N LYS A 802 1.41 -32.35 -25.79
CA LYS A 802 0.89 -33.30 -26.80
C LYS A 802 2.07 -34.18 -27.17
N LYS A 803 1.92 -35.48 -26.98
CA LYS A 803 2.97 -36.51 -27.18
C LYS A 803 3.73 -36.30 -28.51
N GLY A 804 3.04 -35.99 -29.60
CA GLY A 804 3.67 -35.75 -30.92
C GLY A 804 4.53 -34.47 -30.97
N PHE A 805 4.15 -33.38 -30.25
CA PHE A 805 4.95 -32.18 -30.23
C PHE A 805 6.28 -32.36 -29.49
N ASN A 806 6.27 -33.03 -28.35
CA ASN A 806 7.46 -33.32 -27.57
C ASN A 806 8.44 -34.19 -28.38
N GLU A 807 7.92 -35.09 -29.18
CA GLU A 807 8.74 -35.96 -30.06
C GLU A 807 9.40 -35.14 -31.18
N LEU A 808 8.65 -34.28 -31.87
CA LEU A 808 9.21 -33.37 -32.88
C LEU A 808 10.29 -32.47 -32.26
N LEU A 809 10.04 -31.89 -31.08
CA LEU A 809 11.02 -31.05 -30.41
C LEU A 809 12.30 -31.81 -30.01
N LYS A 810 12.13 -33.06 -29.55
CA LYS A 810 13.26 -33.96 -29.25
C LYS A 810 14.09 -34.26 -30.50
N ASN A 811 13.44 -34.48 -31.61
CA ASN A 811 14.13 -34.76 -32.90
C ASN A 811 14.84 -33.48 -33.39
N ALA A 812 14.17 -32.32 -33.33
CA ALA A 812 14.80 -31.04 -33.69
C ALA A 812 16.06 -30.78 -32.83
N LYS A 813 15.97 -31.00 -31.49
CA LYS A 813 17.10 -30.91 -30.58
C LYS A 813 18.24 -31.86 -30.94
N THR A 814 17.94 -33.07 -31.40
CA THR A 814 18.94 -34.05 -31.84
C THR A 814 19.67 -33.52 -33.11
N GLU A 815 18.95 -32.86 -34.01
CA GLU A 815 19.55 -32.24 -35.20
C GLU A 815 20.42 -31.03 -34.82
N VAL A 816 19.96 -30.20 -33.86
CA VAL A 816 20.77 -29.11 -33.30
C VAL A 816 22.07 -29.63 -32.75
N GLY A 817 22.04 -30.74 -31.99
CA GLY A 817 23.25 -31.39 -31.45
C GLY A 817 24.32 -31.77 -32.49
N LYS A 818 23.94 -31.84 -33.76
CA LYS A 818 24.84 -32.10 -34.93
C LYS A 818 25.19 -30.85 -35.71
N GLY A 819 25.05 -29.67 -35.15
CA GLY A 819 25.38 -28.39 -35.79
C GLY A 819 24.17 -27.62 -36.36
N GLY A 820 22.94 -28.05 -36.13
CA GLY A 820 21.72 -27.32 -36.52
C GLY A 820 21.44 -26.09 -35.68
N LYS A 821 20.43 -25.30 -36.11
CA LYS A 821 19.99 -24.07 -35.48
C LYS A 821 18.51 -24.14 -35.18
N LEU A 822 18.09 -23.75 -33.94
CA LEU A 822 16.69 -23.82 -33.48
C LEU A 822 16.28 -22.54 -32.75
N ILE A 823 15.17 -21.96 -33.17
CA ILE A 823 14.47 -20.92 -32.40
C ILE A 823 13.24 -21.55 -31.74
N ILE A 824 13.05 -21.32 -30.42
CA ILE A 824 11.84 -21.68 -29.73
C ILE A 824 11.18 -20.39 -29.24
N LEU A 825 10.00 -20.10 -29.76
CA LEU A 825 9.21 -18.94 -29.41
C LEU A 825 8.24 -19.26 -28.26
N ASP A 826 7.87 -18.24 -27.50
CA ASP A 826 6.84 -18.31 -26.46
C ASP A 826 7.02 -19.51 -25.51
N VAL A 827 8.25 -19.73 -25.02
CA VAL A 827 8.54 -20.82 -24.07
C VAL A 827 7.56 -20.77 -22.90
N PRO A 828 6.79 -21.84 -22.65
CA PRO A 828 5.73 -21.80 -21.63
C PRO A 828 6.29 -21.89 -20.22
N GLY A 829 5.56 -21.28 -19.30
CA GLY A 829 5.75 -21.45 -17.86
C GLY A 829 4.47 -21.87 -17.18
N LYS A 830 4.54 -22.46 -15.98
CA LYS A 830 3.40 -22.63 -15.11
C LYS A 830 3.37 -21.51 -14.08
N THR A 831 2.18 -20.98 -13.85
CA THR A 831 1.92 -20.15 -12.69
C THR A 831 1.76 -21.07 -11.49
N PRO A 832 2.62 -20.98 -10.47
CA PRO A 832 2.36 -21.67 -9.22
C PRO A 832 1.03 -21.18 -8.64
N PRO A 833 0.19 -22.03 -8.05
CA PRO A 833 -0.98 -21.59 -7.31
C PRO A 833 -0.55 -20.64 -6.20
N TYR A 834 -1.29 -19.56 -5.98
CA TYR A 834 -0.98 -18.48 -5.02
C TYR A 834 -0.57 -18.98 -3.62
N PHE A 835 -1.17 -20.08 -3.14
CA PHE A 835 -0.93 -20.67 -1.82
C PHE A 835 -0.13 -21.99 -1.82
N ARG A 836 0.23 -22.52 -2.99
CA ARG A 836 1.04 -23.75 -3.13
C ARG A 836 2.24 -23.48 -4.00
N ARG A 837 2.97 -22.46 -3.68
CA ARG A 837 4.09 -21.97 -4.48
C ARG A 837 5.31 -22.89 -4.31
N LYS A 838 5.19 -24.11 -4.76
CA LYS A 838 6.35 -24.89 -5.15
C LYS A 838 6.74 -24.39 -6.53
N PHE A 839 7.92 -23.83 -6.65
CA PHE A 839 8.59 -23.68 -7.95
C PHE A 839 8.89 -25.10 -8.44
N GLU A 840 7.86 -25.78 -8.92
CA GLU A 840 8.09 -27.01 -9.63
C GLU A 840 8.76 -26.65 -10.94
N SER A 841 9.95 -27.18 -11.15
CA SER A 841 10.60 -27.12 -12.44
C SER A 841 9.66 -27.70 -13.48
N ASN A 842 9.12 -26.85 -14.34
CA ASN A 842 8.44 -27.33 -15.54
C ASN A 842 9.52 -27.60 -16.60
N SER A 843 10.07 -28.78 -16.59
CA SER A 843 10.73 -29.26 -17.79
C SER A 843 9.66 -29.47 -18.86
N VAL A 844 9.64 -28.64 -19.88
CA VAL A 844 9.10 -29.08 -21.15
C VAL A 844 10.02 -30.25 -21.59
N GLU A 845 9.45 -31.44 -21.75
CA GLU A 845 10.21 -32.61 -22.12
C GLU A 845 11.03 -32.30 -23.39
N GLY A 846 12.34 -32.43 -23.29
CA GLY A 846 13.25 -32.11 -24.40
C GLY A 846 13.95 -30.77 -24.28
N LEU A 847 13.53 -29.83 -23.39
CA LEU A 847 14.29 -28.60 -23.11
C LEU A 847 15.31 -28.81 -21.98
N PRO A 848 16.51 -28.20 -22.07
CA PRO A 848 17.56 -28.38 -21.06
C PRO A 848 17.36 -27.53 -19.80
N PHE A 849 16.19 -26.91 -19.61
CA PHE A 849 15.93 -25.95 -18.53
C PHE A 849 14.45 -25.98 -18.13
N SER A 850 14.16 -25.37 -17.00
CA SER A 850 12.79 -25.14 -16.55
C SER A 850 12.43 -23.66 -16.70
N ALA A 851 11.20 -23.38 -17.13
CA ALA A 851 10.66 -22.04 -17.19
C ALA A 851 9.62 -21.84 -16.10
N ASN A 852 9.73 -20.77 -15.35
CA ASN A 852 8.76 -20.35 -14.36
C ASN A 852 8.04 -19.10 -14.84
N MET A 853 6.73 -19.04 -14.61
CA MET A 853 5.93 -17.90 -15.01
C MET A 853 6.10 -16.76 -14.03
N LEU A 854 6.58 -15.64 -14.53
CA LEU A 854 6.40 -14.35 -13.86
C LEU A 854 5.02 -13.84 -14.23
N ASN A 855 4.09 -14.01 -13.33
CA ASN A 855 2.71 -13.73 -13.62
C ASN A 855 2.36 -12.25 -13.47
N LYS A 856 1.44 -11.77 -14.32
CA LYS A 856 0.58 -10.63 -14.01
C LYS A 856 -0.08 -10.85 -12.65
N GLY A 857 0.10 -9.94 -11.72
CA GLY A 857 -0.64 -9.97 -10.46
C GLY A 857 -0.31 -11.11 -9.52
N THR A 858 0.71 -11.93 -9.76
CA THR A 858 1.29 -12.67 -8.67
C THR A 858 2.29 -11.78 -7.95
N THR A 859 2.31 -11.96 -6.71
CA THR A 859 3.15 -11.33 -5.75
C THR A 859 4.66 -11.44 -6.01
N LEU A 860 5.07 -12.36 -6.85
CA LEU A 860 6.44 -12.41 -7.36
C LEU A 860 6.65 -11.29 -8.36
N GLY A 861 7.40 -10.29 -7.95
CA GLY A 861 7.75 -9.13 -8.77
C GLY A 861 6.72 -8.01 -8.77
N LEU A 862 5.55 -8.14 -8.15
CA LEU A 862 4.58 -7.06 -8.06
C LEU A 862 5.16 -5.86 -7.30
N TRP A 863 5.55 -6.10 -6.06
CA TRP A 863 6.15 -5.09 -5.19
C TRP A 863 7.64 -4.87 -5.42
N ALA A 864 8.27 -5.82 -6.09
CA ALA A 864 9.68 -5.75 -6.49
C ALA A 864 9.89 -5.01 -7.81
N GLY A 865 8.79 -4.69 -8.51
CA GLY A 865 8.85 -4.34 -9.90
C GLY A 865 9.16 -5.56 -10.79
N LYS A 866 9.10 -5.35 -12.09
CA LYS A 866 9.50 -6.35 -13.09
C LYS A 866 10.56 -5.73 -13.98
N PRO A 867 11.80 -5.57 -13.48
CA PRO A 867 12.86 -4.88 -14.20
C PRO A 867 13.44 -5.79 -15.30
N HIS A 868 12.61 -6.15 -16.30
CA HIS A 868 13.09 -6.85 -17.47
C HIS A 868 14.02 -5.93 -18.24
N MET A 869 15.22 -6.43 -18.52
CA MET A 869 16.30 -5.69 -19.15
C MET A 869 16.62 -6.24 -20.53
N VAL A 870 17.02 -5.36 -21.43
CA VAL A 870 17.40 -5.67 -22.80
C VAL A 870 18.83 -5.21 -23.02
N LYS A 871 19.73 -6.16 -23.32
CA LYS A 871 21.11 -5.85 -23.70
C LYS A 871 21.18 -5.33 -25.14
N GLU A 872 22.21 -4.59 -25.46
CA GLU A 872 22.54 -4.28 -26.84
C GLU A 872 22.85 -5.58 -27.59
N HIS A 873 22.02 -5.91 -28.57
CA HIS A 873 22.12 -7.16 -29.30
C HIS A 873 21.42 -7.07 -30.68
N PRO A 874 21.91 -7.72 -31.74
CA PRO A 874 21.31 -7.68 -33.07
C PRO A 874 19.82 -8.06 -33.09
N VAL A 875 19.34 -8.95 -32.21
CA VAL A 875 17.94 -9.32 -32.11
C VAL A 875 17.03 -8.13 -31.77
N PHE A 876 17.57 -7.11 -31.13
CA PHE A 876 16.82 -5.90 -30.77
C PHE A 876 17.19 -4.69 -31.61
N GLN A 877 17.83 -4.93 -32.78
CA GLN A 877 18.14 -3.85 -33.72
C GLN A 877 16.88 -3.07 -34.12
N GLY A 878 16.90 -1.75 -34.00
CA GLY A 878 15.76 -0.87 -34.26
C GLY A 878 14.82 -0.67 -33.05
N LEU A 879 15.18 -1.21 -31.87
CA LEU A 879 14.46 -1.03 -30.61
C LEU A 879 15.41 -0.48 -29.55
N PRO A 880 14.89 0.17 -28.48
CA PRO A 880 15.71 0.62 -27.36
C PRO A 880 16.40 -0.54 -26.63
N THR A 881 17.70 -0.43 -26.42
CA THR A 881 18.56 -1.42 -25.75
C THR A 881 19.43 -0.75 -24.68
N GLY A 882 20.08 -1.56 -23.83
CA GLY A 882 20.87 -1.05 -22.72
C GLY A 882 20.02 -0.47 -21.59
N VAL A 883 18.75 -0.90 -21.46
CA VAL A 883 17.75 -0.30 -20.59
C VAL A 883 16.83 -1.36 -20.00
N ILE A 884 16.05 -0.95 -19.00
CA ILE A 884 14.82 -1.64 -18.61
C ILE A 884 13.79 -1.48 -19.73
N MET A 885 13.06 -2.56 -20.05
CA MET A 885 12.06 -2.54 -21.11
C MET A 885 11.07 -1.40 -20.94
N GLN A 886 10.98 -0.55 -21.95
CA GLN A 886 10.08 0.59 -22.05
C GLN A 886 8.73 0.20 -22.65
N GLU A 887 7.80 1.16 -22.74
CA GLU A 887 6.43 0.95 -23.24
C GLU A 887 6.39 0.44 -24.71
N VAL A 888 7.43 0.64 -25.52
CA VAL A 888 7.52 0.08 -26.87
C VAL A 888 7.42 -1.45 -26.88
N TYR A 889 7.87 -2.10 -25.81
CA TYR A 889 7.79 -3.56 -25.63
C TYR A 889 6.47 -4.05 -25.01
N GLN A 890 5.51 -3.15 -24.72
CA GLN A 890 4.33 -3.46 -23.89
C GLN A 890 3.53 -4.68 -24.36
N ASN A 891 3.36 -4.88 -25.67
CA ASN A 891 2.56 -5.98 -26.22
C ASN A 891 3.36 -7.29 -26.30
N VAL A 892 4.68 -7.21 -26.46
CA VAL A 892 5.59 -8.37 -26.54
C VAL A 892 6.26 -8.69 -25.19
N HIS A 893 5.90 -7.98 -24.13
CA HIS A 893 6.54 -8.13 -22.82
C HIS A 893 6.46 -9.58 -22.33
N PRO A 894 7.58 -10.17 -21.82
CA PRO A 894 7.63 -11.57 -21.40
C PRO A 894 6.58 -11.93 -20.36
N LYS A 895 5.84 -13.00 -20.58
CA LYS A 895 4.86 -13.56 -19.62
C LYS A 895 5.51 -14.55 -18.66
N THR A 896 6.66 -15.09 -19.02
CA THR A 896 7.41 -16.09 -18.27
C THR A 896 8.88 -15.74 -18.22
N THR A 897 9.62 -16.41 -17.33
CA THR A 897 11.06 -16.24 -17.20
C THR A 897 11.72 -17.60 -17.01
N MET A 898 12.77 -17.86 -17.75
CA MET A 898 13.61 -19.05 -17.62
C MET A 898 14.56 -18.86 -16.44
N MET A 899 14.25 -19.49 -15.31
CA MET A 899 14.92 -19.25 -14.02
C MET A 899 16.32 -19.83 -13.97
N MET A 900 17.29 -19.04 -13.50
CA MET A 900 18.65 -19.45 -13.11
C MET A 900 19.38 -20.29 -14.17
N GLN A 901 19.18 -19.98 -15.48
CA GLN A 901 19.71 -20.76 -16.57
C GLN A 901 21.18 -20.47 -16.87
N GLN A 902 21.88 -21.46 -17.46
CA GLN A 902 23.20 -21.29 -18.04
C GLN A 902 23.05 -20.97 -19.52
N GLY A 903 23.94 -20.11 -20.05
CA GLY A 903 23.94 -19.66 -21.42
C GLY A 903 24.13 -18.13 -21.49
N LYS A 904 24.11 -17.59 -22.72
CA LYS A 904 24.22 -16.16 -22.97
C LYS A 904 22.85 -15.53 -22.81
N ILE A 905 22.63 -14.85 -21.69
CA ILE A 905 21.40 -14.11 -21.43
C ILE A 905 21.44 -12.80 -22.21
N ILE A 906 20.55 -12.64 -23.19
CA ILE A 906 20.43 -11.47 -24.06
C ILE A 906 19.40 -10.49 -23.49
N SER A 907 18.30 -11.01 -22.94
CA SER A 907 17.31 -10.25 -22.20
C SER A 907 16.87 -11.06 -20.99
N GLY A 908 16.57 -10.40 -19.87
CA GLY A 908 16.18 -11.09 -18.66
C GLY A 908 15.85 -10.15 -17.53
N VAL A 909 15.83 -10.70 -16.33
CA VAL A 909 15.46 -10.00 -15.11
C VAL A 909 16.34 -10.41 -13.95
N VAL A 910 16.65 -9.47 -13.08
CA VAL A 910 17.16 -9.69 -11.72
C VAL A 910 16.11 -9.16 -10.76
N SER A 911 15.70 -9.97 -9.79
CA SER A 911 14.64 -9.59 -8.88
C SER A 911 14.80 -10.29 -7.52
N TYR A 912 13.92 -9.97 -6.59
CA TYR A 912 13.87 -10.56 -5.26
C TYR A 912 12.48 -11.10 -4.95
N ASP A 913 12.42 -12.05 -4.03
CA ASP A 913 11.18 -12.63 -3.53
C ASP A 913 10.92 -12.10 -2.12
N HIS A 914 10.14 -11.04 -2.04
CA HIS A 914 9.82 -10.41 -0.76
C HIS A 914 9.01 -11.31 0.17
N PHE A 915 8.22 -12.25 -0.36
CA PHE A 915 7.43 -13.16 0.46
C PHE A 915 8.26 -14.16 1.25
N LYS A 916 9.43 -14.50 0.77
CA LYS A 916 10.23 -15.53 1.44
C LYS A 916 10.84 -15.06 2.75
N ASN A 917 11.25 -13.80 2.81
CA ASN A 917 11.95 -13.26 3.97
C ASN A 917 11.05 -12.54 4.95
N LEU A 918 9.99 -11.88 4.46
CA LEU A 918 9.24 -10.90 5.22
C LEU A 918 7.77 -11.21 5.34
N ASP A 919 7.24 -12.07 4.48
CA ASP A 919 5.88 -12.51 4.68
C ASP A 919 5.81 -13.49 5.84
N LEU A 920 5.50 -12.96 6.99
CA LEU A 920 5.28 -13.68 8.22
C LEU A 920 4.18 -14.76 8.07
N MET A 921 3.29 -14.61 7.06
CA MET A 921 2.24 -15.57 6.75
C MET A 921 2.70 -16.73 5.86
N LEU A 922 3.77 -16.56 5.08
CA LEU A 922 4.22 -17.50 4.07
C LEU A 922 5.60 -18.12 4.38
N ARG A 923 5.97 -18.24 5.63
CA ARG A 923 7.25 -18.78 6.12
C ARG A 923 7.77 -20.03 5.38
N HIS A 924 6.88 -20.83 4.82
CA HIS A 924 7.21 -22.07 4.11
C HIS A 924 7.15 -21.93 2.58
N TYR A 925 7.26 -20.72 2.08
CA TYR A 925 7.25 -20.47 0.64
C TYR A 925 8.51 -21.03 -0.03
N PRO A 926 8.41 -22.09 -0.84
CA PRO A 926 9.56 -22.63 -1.55
C PRO A 926 9.77 -21.85 -2.84
N GLY A 927 10.67 -20.89 -2.78
CA GLY A 927 11.12 -20.13 -3.94
C GLY A 927 12.52 -20.51 -4.39
N PRO A 928 13.02 -19.96 -5.50
CA PRO A 928 14.38 -20.20 -6.00
C PRO A 928 15.47 -19.60 -5.10
N GLY A 929 15.10 -18.88 -4.08
CA GLY A 929 15.95 -18.09 -3.20
C GLY A 929 15.32 -16.72 -3.00
N ASP A 930 15.87 -15.94 -2.09
CA ASP A 930 15.36 -14.60 -1.81
C ASP A 930 15.62 -13.66 -2.98
N ILE A 931 16.73 -13.90 -3.69
CA ILE A 931 17.18 -13.11 -4.81
C ILE A 931 17.50 -14.05 -5.95
N TRP A 932 17.05 -13.72 -7.14
CA TRP A 932 17.14 -14.59 -8.30
C TRP A 932 17.29 -13.80 -9.60
N PHE A 933 17.71 -14.50 -10.66
CA PHE A 933 17.71 -13.98 -12.02
C PHE A 933 17.02 -14.95 -12.98
N GLY A 934 16.60 -14.44 -14.14
CA GLY A 934 16.03 -15.26 -15.18
C GLY A 934 16.26 -14.66 -16.57
N ALA A 935 16.20 -15.52 -17.58
CA ALA A 935 16.34 -15.13 -18.98
C ALA A 935 14.96 -15.03 -19.65
N ASN A 936 14.79 -13.99 -20.48
CA ASN A 936 13.65 -13.83 -21.38
C ASN A 936 14.03 -14.13 -22.83
N LEU A 937 15.28 -13.88 -23.19
CA LEU A 937 15.90 -14.34 -24.41
C LEU A 937 17.26 -14.94 -24.05
N LEU A 938 17.42 -16.22 -24.37
CA LEU A 938 18.59 -17.02 -24.03
C LEU A 938 19.16 -17.68 -25.28
N GLU A 939 20.46 -17.49 -25.50
CA GLU A 939 21.24 -18.28 -26.46
C GLU A 939 21.98 -19.36 -25.69
N THR A 940 21.87 -20.60 -26.14
CA THR A 940 22.54 -21.74 -25.52
C THR A 940 23.06 -22.69 -26.60
N ALA A 941 24.29 -23.15 -26.40
CA ALA A 941 24.86 -24.22 -27.22
C ALA A 941 24.22 -25.56 -26.86
N PHE A 942 24.04 -26.43 -27.84
CA PHE A 942 23.62 -27.80 -27.65
C PHE A 942 24.33 -28.71 -28.61
N GLY A 943 25.30 -29.49 -28.15
CA GLY A 943 26.23 -30.19 -29.01
C GLY A 943 27.01 -29.18 -29.86
N ASP A 944 27.08 -29.38 -31.16
CA ASP A 944 27.75 -28.50 -32.12
C ASP A 944 26.85 -27.37 -32.66
N GLY A 945 25.58 -27.33 -32.23
CA GLY A 945 24.61 -26.33 -32.71
C GLY A 945 24.18 -25.32 -31.63
N THR A 946 23.28 -24.42 -32.05
CA THR A 946 22.82 -23.31 -31.25
C THR A 946 21.31 -23.26 -31.13
N MET A 947 20.81 -22.99 -29.96
CA MET A 947 19.39 -22.70 -29.70
C MET A 947 19.19 -21.27 -29.19
N LEU A 948 18.15 -20.62 -29.70
CA LEU A 948 17.67 -19.34 -29.22
C LEU A 948 16.26 -19.52 -28.64
N LEU A 949 16.09 -19.18 -27.37
CA LEU A 949 14.89 -19.45 -26.60
C LEU A 949 14.28 -18.14 -26.13
N SER A 950 13.00 -17.92 -26.41
CA SER A 950 12.29 -16.68 -26.10
C SER A 950 11.04 -16.93 -25.27
N THR A 951 10.85 -16.11 -24.25
CA THR A 951 9.61 -15.98 -23.47
C THR A 951 8.82 -14.73 -23.83
N PHE A 952 9.26 -13.97 -24.80
CA PHE A 952 8.50 -12.83 -25.33
C PHE A 952 7.19 -13.32 -25.94
N ASP A 953 6.11 -12.53 -25.79
CA ASP A 953 4.81 -12.81 -26.40
C ASP A 953 4.80 -12.42 -27.88
N ILE A 954 5.55 -13.17 -28.69
CA ILE A 954 5.75 -12.87 -30.10
C ILE A 954 4.57 -13.36 -30.93
N ILE A 955 4.23 -14.65 -30.84
CA ILE A 955 3.24 -15.28 -31.73
C ILE A 955 1.86 -14.64 -31.59
N GLY A 956 1.44 -14.33 -30.37
CA GLY A 956 0.17 -13.66 -30.10
C GLY A 956 0.04 -12.26 -30.71
N ASN A 957 1.16 -11.63 -31.06
CA ASN A 957 1.25 -10.27 -31.58
C ASN A 957 1.72 -10.17 -33.04
N LEU A 958 2.03 -11.27 -33.71
CA LEU A 958 2.36 -11.29 -35.15
C LEU A 958 1.17 -10.78 -35.98
N GLY A 959 1.43 -9.82 -36.86
CA GLY A 959 0.42 -9.16 -37.69
C GLY A 959 -0.43 -8.13 -36.94
N LYS A 960 -0.14 -7.86 -35.66
CA LYS A 960 -0.83 -6.88 -34.79
C LYS A 960 0.11 -5.78 -34.29
N ASP A 961 1.34 -6.16 -33.92
CA ASP A 961 2.35 -5.25 -33.40
C ASP A 961 3.65 -5.41 -34.21
N PRO A 962 4.15 -4.33 -34.83
CA PRO A 962 5.37 -4.39 -35.63
C PRO A 962 6.60 -4.80 -34.84
N VAL A 963 6.64 -4.57 -33.54
CA VAL A 963 7.76 -4.96 -32.66
C VAL A 963 7.90 -6.49 -32.61
N ALA A 964 6.78 -7.23 -32.59
CA ALA A 964 6.81 -8.69 -32.62
C ALA A 964 7.44 -9.21 -33.92
N GLU A 965 7.06 -8.62 -35.04
CA GLU A 965 7.62 -8.97 -36.37
C GLU A 965 9.10 -8.62 -36.43
N LEU A 966 9.49 -7.45 -35.96
CA LEU A 966 10.87 -6.97 -35.96
C LEU A 966 11.78 -7.90 -35.15
N ILE A 967 11.36 -8.27 -33.94
CA ILE A 967 12.12 -9.19 -33.07
C ILE A 967 12.23 -10.56 -33.73
N LEU A 968 11.14 -11.11 -34.30
CA LEU A 968 11.16 -12.40 -34.98
C LEU A 968 12.13 -12.35 -36.18
N ASN A 969 12.05 -11.36 -37.05
CA ASN A 969 12.94 -11.19 -38.19
C ASN A 969 14.40 -11.08 -37.73
N ASN A 970 14.67 -10.27 -36.75
CA ASN A 970 16.02 -10.11 -36.21
C ASN A 970 16.56 -11.40 -35.58
N MET A 971 15.71 -12.22 -34.91
CA MET A 971 16.11 -13.55 -34.41
C MET A 971 16.53 -14.48 -35.56
N ILE A 972 15.73 -14.52 -36.64
CA ILE A 972 16.01 -15.33 -37.81
C ILE A 972 17.34 -14.88 -38.45
N ASN A 973 17.52 -13.60 -38.67
CA ASN A 973 18.71 -13.04 -39.24
C ASN A 973 19.95 -13.25 -38.37
N TYR A 974 19.81 -13.14 -37.06
CA TYR A 974 20.92 -13.30 -36.11
C TYR A 974 21.42 -14.76 -36.08
N ILE A 975 20.52 -15.71 -35.96
CA ILE A 975 20.92 -17.11 -35.81
C ILE A 975 21.40 -17.73 -37.14
N ASN A 976 20.97 -17.16 -38.27
CA ASN A 976 21.44 -17.62 -39.61
C ASN A 976 22.84 -17.18 -39.95
N LYS A 977 23.29 -16.04 -39.42
CA LYS A 977 24.68 -15.61 -39.51
C LYS A 977 25.58 -16.51 -38.68
#